data_3c8ff16b16756879cf1eb7f99cb426fe
#
_entry.id   3c8ff16b16756879cf1eb7f99cb426fe
#
_cell.length_a   1.000
_cell.length_b   1.000
_cell.length_c   1.000
_cell.angle_alpha   90.00
_cell.angle_beta   90.00
_cell.angle_gamma   90.00
#
_symmetry.space_group_name_H-M   'P 1'
#
loop_
_entity.id
_entity.type
_entity.pdbx_description
1 polymer ?
#
loop_
_entity_poly.entity_id
_entity_poly.type
_entity_poly.pdbx_seq_one_letter_code
_entity_poly.pdbx_strand_id
1 'polypeptide(L)'
;MLCLAGAIIPAVWASATEVVLKDGRVLRGKLGEVAGLAEIPQPNSPDGEGPSPSILLMDDDLSRTFVSKRLIKEVRQEETGHGEEKFSLHQSVKRNGLTIRSVGPAMRVQPFDEFGRRIYTMYTGKGPVDVIQGITDLTPRWAKVEGITHVWDMRIATSSIPREELQKILLKQINTKDVESYKKIARFYLQGERYAEARQALDDLMKAFPERKDLQEQLAPSIRAIKQLSAQQLLAELRLRRDAGQHGLVWDVLKKFPSDEIGGEILQGAGDMLKDYETKAARRVKVLEKMDALLPKITDNYQREELQKIRDEMAAELSINNMDRMAAFLQNADDAQMPAQAKLALAVSGWLLGSDSAIDQLPVALSIYGIRRQLREYLIEPVKIKREAILDGLKSQEGSSPGLIADLLSHMKPQADPPEVVSPERPGYYKLEVPGLPKEPPITYWVQLPPEYDPYKLYPAIVTMNGAGNTAESQIDWWAGDWVNPRRASEKNEDASNPPVPDEKKPDEKKSDEKKSAEKAPAVPMTRNGHAARYGYIVIAPQWSVEHQKKYNYSAREHAAVLNSLRDACRRFSIDTDRVYLSGYSMGGDAVWDIGLAHPDLWAGVIPISALADRYCNFYWENAKYVPFYVVLGEFDGSKLTKDALDLDRYLKYGYNATTIEYQGRGHDNFHEEILRIFDWMGRFRRNFFPREFTCSTMRDWDCFFWWVELDGLPPKSQVDPEHWPPPAGSRAAQVKGKITGNNINVFAGSAQVSIWLSPQMVDFKQRVSIVVNGQQIYAKEPFLQGDPRTILEDVRTRADRQHPFWTRLDNSTGRARGK
;
A
#
# COMPACT_ATOMS: atom_id res chain seq x y z
N MET A 1 28.92 -7.90 1.51
CA MET A 1 29.84 -7.76 2.66
C MET A 1 31.17 -7.29 2.12
N LEU A 2 31.38 -5.98 2.02
CA LEU A 2 32.65 -5.40 1.56
C LEU A 2 33.30 -4.74 2.78
N CYS A 3 34.45 -5.27 3.17
CA CYS A 3 35.33 -4.64 4.14
C CYS A 3 35.86 -3.33 3.57
N LEU A 4 35.30 -2.19 4.00
CA LEU A 4 35.86 -0.86 3.79
C LEU A 4 36.99 -0.64 4.82
N ALA A 5 38.16 -1.14 4.53
CA ALA A 5 39.36 -0.82 5.27
C ALA A 5 39.93 0.49 4.73
N GLY A 6 39.91 1.52 5.50
CA GLY A 6 40.67 2.71 5.21
C GLY A 6 40.16 3.98 5.90
N ALA A 7 40.68 4.29 7.08
CA ALA A 7 40.80 5.64 7.67
C ALA A 7 39.58 6.36 8.27
N ILE A 8 38.52 5.67 8.66
CA ILE A 8 37.58 6.20 9.67
C ILE A 8 37.64 5.27 10.88
N ILE A 9 38.18 5.76 11.99
CA ILE A 9 38.45 5.03 13.22
C ILE A 9 37.17 4.44 13.83
N PRO A 10 37.24 3.23 14.40
CA PRO A 10 36.07 2.46 14.83
C PRO A 10 35.41 3.04 16.08
N ALA A 11 34.08 3.14 16.03
CA ALA A 11 33.23 3.29 17.20
C ALA A 11 32.64 1.90 17.55
N VAL A 12 32.44 1.58 18.80
CA VAL A 12 32.03 0.26 19.31
C VAL A 12 30.49 0.13 19.24
N TRP A 13 29.96 -0.94 18.66
CA TRP A 13 28.51 -1.23 18.63
C TRP A 13 28.05 -1.89 19.93
N ALA A 14 26.92 -1.47 20.47
CA ALA A 14 26.18 -2.30 21.42
C ALA A 14 25.56 -3.47 20.63
N SER A 15 25.62 -4.69 21.16
CA SER A 15 25.07 -5.88 20.51
C SER A 15 23.55 -5.72 20.31
N ALA A 16 23.12 -5.41 19.09
CA ALA A 16 21.72 -5.46 18.71
C ALA A 16 21.37 -6.89 18.30
N THR A 17 20.25 -7.40 18.80
CA THR A 17 19.73 -8.69 18.37
C THR A 17 18.89 -8.47 17.11
N GLU A 18 19.13 -9.29 16.09
CA GLU A 18 18.28 -9.36 14.90
C GLU A 18 17.31 -10.54 15.03
N VAL A 19 16.01 -10.28 14.84
CA VAL A 19 14.99 -11.31 14.76
C VAL A 19 14.41 -11.32 13.35
N VAL A 20 14.60 -12.43 12.64
CA VAL A 20 14.04 -12.65 11.31
C VAL A 20 12.68 -13.33 11.47
N LEU A 21 11.62 -12.70 10.95
CA LEU A 21 10.28 -13.25 10.95
C LEU A 21 10.05 -14.18 9.74
N LYS A 22 9.02 -15.02 9.81
CA LYS A 22 8.63 -15.93 8.71
C LYS A 22 8.21 -15.21 7.43
N ASP A 23 7.72 -13.98 7.54
CA ASP A 23 7.39 -13.11 6.41
C ASP A 23 8.63 -12.41 5.81
N GLY A 24 9.82 -12.64 6.40
CA GLY A 24 11.09 -12.10 5.95
C GLY A 24 11.45 -10.72 6.51
N ARG A 25 10.60 -10.10 7.36
CA ARG A 25 10.98 -8.87 8.07
C ARG A 25 12.10 -9.17 9.06
N VAL A 26 12.98 -8.18 9.24
CA VAL A 26 14.07 -8.22 10.21
C VAL A 26 13.82 -7.14 11.25
N LEU A 27 13.58 -7.55 12.49
CA LEU A 27 13.46 -6.65 13.62
C LEU A 27 14.82 -6.52 14.30
N ARG A 28 15.22 -5.30 14.64
CA ARG A 28 16.51 -5.00 15.28
C ARG A 28 16.28 -4.21 16.56
N GLY A 29 16.99 -4.54 17.62
CA GLY A 29 16.88 -3.84 18.89
C GLY A 29 17.22 -4.72 20.09
N LYS A 30 16.72 -4.33 21.26
CA LYS A 30 16.82 -5.08 22.50
C LYS A 30 15.68 -6.09 22.56
N LEU A 31 16.04 -7.36 22.64
CA LEU A 31 15.10 -8.47 22.68
C LEU A 31 14.57 -8.65 24.11
N GLY A 32 13.25 -8.72 24.23
CA GLY A 32 12.52 -9.04 25.45
C GLY A 32 11.38 -10.02 25.19
N GLU A 33 10.79 -10.52 26.26
CA GLU A 33 9.62 -11.41 26.21
C GLU A 33 8.60 -10.95 27.24
N VAL A 34 7.32 -10.98 26.85
CA VAL A 34 6.20 -10.57 27.70
C VAL A 34 5.07 -11.58 27.64
N ALA A 35 4.31 -11.71 28.73
CA ALA A 35 3.13 -12.55 28.79
C ALA A 35 1.86 -11.86 28.27
N GLY A 36 1.87 -10.52 28.24
CA GLY A 36 0.81 -9.68 27.69
C GLY A 36 1.29 -8.27 27.41
N LEU A 37 0.59 -7.52 26.52
CA LEU A 37 0.98 -6.16 26.12
C LEU A 37 0.81 -5.12 27.24
N ALA A 38 -0.11 -5.36 28.16
CA ALA A 38 -0.35 -4.47 29.31
C ALA A 38 0.60 -4.75 30.51
N GLU A 39 1.45 -5.77 30.42
CA GLU A 39 2.38 -6.15 31.47
C GLU A 39 3.71 -5.41 31.33
N ILE A 40 4.28 -4.95 32.46
CA ILE A 40 5.63 -4.40 32.52
C ILE A 40 6.60 -5.56 32.25
N PRO A 41 7.57 -5.44 31.32
CA PRO A 41 8.58 -6.47 31.09
C PRO A 41 9.28 -6.83 32.41
N GLN A 42 9.16 -8.09 32.83
CA GLN A 42 9.91 -8.58 33.98
C GLN A 42 11.30 -9.00 33.50
N PRO A 43 12.38 -8.63 34.18
CA PRO A 43 13.67 -9.21 33.93
C PRO A 43 13.57 -10.72 34.20
N ASN A 44 14.16 -11.54 33.31
CA ASN A 44 14.14 -12.99 33.39
C ASN A 44 14.40 -13.46 34.84
N SER A 45 13.42 -14.09 35.47
CA SER A 45 13.61 -14.71 36.76
C SER A 45 14.58 -15.90 36.62
N PRO A 46 15.59 -16.05 37.50
CA PRO A 46 16.53 -17.15 37.39
C PRO A 46 15.90 -18.55 37.61
N ASP A 47 14.72 -18.58 38.20
CA ASP A 47 14.01 -19.82 38.58
C ASP A 47 12.83 -20.07 37.64
N GLY A 48 13.10 -20.70 36.49
CA GLY A 48 12.24 -21.01 35.36
C GLY A 48 10.87 -21.69 35.56
N GLU A 49 10.09 -21.32 36.60
CA GLU A 49 8.76 -21.86 36.88
C GLU A 49 7.64 -20.87 36.58
N GLY A 50 7.42 -20.57 35.30
CA GLY A 50 6.25 -19.85 34.81
C GLY A 50 5.89 -20.27 33.39
N PRO A 51 4.64 -20.09 32.92
CA PRO A 51 4.32 -20.36 31.53
C PRO A 51 5.22 -19.48 30.63
N SER A 52 5.95 -20.12 29.74
CA SER A 52 6.87 -19.42 28.81
C SER A 52 6.14 -18.30 28.06
N PRO A 53 6.60 -17.03 28.14
CA PRO A 53 5.96 -15.93 27.44
C PRO A 53 5.85 -16.23 25.95
N SER A 54 4.69 -15.99 25.36
CA SER A 54 4.41 -16.31 23.94
C SER A 54 4.58 -15.12 23.00
N ILE A 55 4.83 -13.94 23.57
CA ILE A 55 4.95 -12.66 22.85
C ILE A 55 6.42 -12.21 22.93
N LEU A 56 6.98 -11.92 21.76
CA LEU A 56 8.29 -11.31 21.65
C LEU A 56 8.14 -9.79 21.63
N LEU A 57 8.96 -9.11 22.42
CA LEU A 57 9.14 -7.67 22.43
C LEU A 57 10.50 -7.32 21.83
N MET A 58 10.49 -6.42 20.82
CA MET A 58 11.70 -5.81 20.28
C MET A 58 11.66 -4.31 20.56
N ASP A 59 12.61 -3.81 21.34
CA ASP A 59 12.74 -2.37 21.64
C ASP A 59 13.92 -1.79 20.84
N ASP A 60 13.64 -0.88 19.92
CA ASP A 60 14.64 -0.20 19.07
C ASP A 60 14.97 1.23 19.54
N ASP A 61 14.67 1.54 20.80
CA ASP A 61 14.79 2.85 21.45
C ASP A 61 13.84 3.95 20.88
N LEU A 62 13.21 3.77 19.74
CA LEU A 62 12.16 4.63 19.19
C LEU A 62 10.78 4.08 19.55
N SER A 63 10.61 2.80 19.32
CA SER A 63 9.34 2.09 19.48
C SER A 63 9.57 0.66 20.04
N ARG A 64 8.49 0.10 20.57
CA ARG A 64 8.41 -1.29 20.98
C ARG A 64 7.55 -2.06 19.98
N THR A 65 8.10 -3.10 19.39
CA THR A 65 7.40 -3.97 18.45
C THR A 65 7.05 -5.29 19.13
N PHE A 66 5.76 -5.63 19.15
CA PHE A 66 5.25 -6.88 19.70
C PHE A 66 4.82 -7.81 18.57
N VAL A 67 5.31 -9.04 18.59
CA VAL A 67 4.97 -10.09 17.62
C VAL A 67 4.83 -11.44 18.30
N SER A 68 4.08 -12.35 17.71
CA SER A 68 4.02 -13.73 18.20
C SER A 68 5.37 -14.44 18.03
N LYS A 69 5.83 -15.16 19.06
CA LYS A 69 7.00 -16.04 18.94
C LYS A 69 6.83 -17.11 17.84
N ARG A 70 5.60 -17.51 17.54
CA ARG A 70 5.30 -18.47 16.47
C ARG A 70 5.65 -17.97 15.07
N LEU A 71 5.78 -16.65 14.90
CA LEU A 71 6.15 -16.01 13.63
C LEU A 71 7.67 -15.87 13.46
N ILE A 72 8.46 -16.18 14.45
CA ILE A 72 9.92 -16.12 14.38
C ILE A 72 10.42 -17.27 13.49
N LYS A 73 11.34 -16.92 12.58
CA LYS A 73 12.10 -17.85 11.77
C LYS A 73 13.47 -18.11 12.37
N GLU A 74 14.16 -17.05 12.80
CA GLU A 74 15.53 -17.10 13.27
C GLU A 74 15.84 -15.92 14.18
N VAL A 75 16.70 -16.12 15.17
CA VAL A 75 17.27 -15.05 16.01
C VAL A 75 18.78 -15.06 15.79
N ARG A 76 19.32 -13.90 15.42
CA ARG A 76 20.75 -13.69 15.18
C ARG A 76 21.29 -12.71 16.21
N GLN A 77 22.44 -13.01 16.79
CA GLN A 77 23.20 -12.01 17.53
C GLN A 77 24.15 -11.33 16.55
N GLU A 78 24.05 -10.03 16.43
CA GLU A 78 25.01 -9.26 15.63
C GLU A 78 26.33 -9.20 16.40
N GLU A 79 27.38 -9.78 15.83
CA GLU A 79 28.73 -9.58 16.35
C GLU A 79 29.10 -8.10 16.20
N THR A 80 29.50 -7.54 17.31
CA THR A 80 30.03 -6.20 17.56
C THR A 80 30.58 -5.45 16.34
N GLY A 81 29.84 -4.54 15.80
CA GLY A 81 30.29 -3.51 14.91
C GLY A 81 30.40 -2.13 15.61
N HIS A 82 30.73 -1.08 14.90
CA HIS A 82 30.97 0.26 15.44
C HIS A 82 29.72 0.93 16.00
N GLY A 83 29.79 1.57 17.18
CA GLY A 83 28.66 2.24 17.84
C GLY A 83 28.00 3.32 16.98
N GLU A 84 26.70 3.49 17.18
CA GLU A 84 25.93 4.55 16.55
C GLU A 84 26.43 5.91 17.05
N GLU A 85 26.64 6.87 16.13
CA GLU A 85 27.05 8.21 16.52
C GLU A 85 25.94 8.87 17.36
N LYS A 86 26.33 9.44 18.48
CA LYS A 86 25.40 10.08 19.41
C LYS A 86 25.87 11.47 19.79
N PHE A 87 24.93 12.42 19.80
CA PHE A 87 25.10 13.75 20.33
C PHE A 87 24.22 13.90 21.57
N SER A 88 24.82 14.23 22.72
CA SER A 88 24.08 14.53 23.95
C SER A 88 24.00 16.05 24.13
N LEU A 89 22.79 16.57 24.15
CA LEU A 89 22.52 17.99 24.27
C LEU A 89 22.14 18.33 25.72
N HIS A 90 22.89 19.22 26.34
CA HIS A 90 22.58 19.68 27.67
C HIS A 90 21.36 20.63 27.66
N GLN A 91 20.30 20.27 28.38
CA GLN A 91 19.12 21.09 28.56
C GLN A 91 19.00 21.56 30.01
N SER A 92 18.89 22.89 30.20
CA SER A 92 18.60 23.45 31.54
C SER A 92 17.12 23.20 31.89
N VAL A 93 16.87 22.23 32.75
CA VAL A 93 15.52 21.79 33.11
C VAL A 93 14.97 22.62 34.28
N LYS A 94 13.77 23.20 34.11
CA LYS A 94 12.99 23.88 35.15
C LYS A 94 11.59 23.26 35.22
N ARG A 95 11.49 22.04 35.77
CA ARG A 95 10.21 21.32 35.86
C ARG A 95 9.35 21.87 36.97
N ASN A 96 8.08 22.08 36.68
CA ASN A 96 7.04 22.48 37.65
C ASN A 96 6.48 21.34 38.50
N GLY A 97 7.07 20.12 38.40
CA GLY A 97 6.63 18.92 39.10
C GLY A 97 5.42 18.21 38.50
N LEU A 98 4.81 18.77 37.43
CA LEU A 98 3.70 18.12 36.75
C LEU A 98 4.19 17.05 35.78
N THR A 99 3.63 15.85 35.92
CA THR A 99 3.94 14.70 35.05
C THR A 99 2.87 14.54 34.00
N ILE A 100 3.26 14.44 32.73
CA ILE A 100 2.37 14.11 31.60
C ILE A 100 2.20 12.59 31.58
N ARG A 101 0.95 12.11 31.67
CA ARG A 101 0.59 10.68 31.64
C ARG A 101 -0.29 10.29 30.45
N SER A 102 -0.84 11.27 29.76
CA SER A 102 -1.64 11.08 28.57
C SER A 102 -1.49 12.30 27.67
N VAL A 103 -1.36 12.08 26.38
CA VAL A 103 -1.15 13.10 25.37
C VAL A 103 -2.20 12.92 24.27
N GLY A 104 -3.15 13.85 24.17
CA GLY A 104 -4.10 13.91 23.07
C GLY A 104 -3.45 14.44 21.78
N PRO A 105 -4.26 14.66 20.73
CA PRO A 105 -3.76 15.25 19.50
C PRO A 105 -3.06 16.58 19.76
N ALA A 106 -1.93 16.81 19.13
CA ALA A 106 -1.21 18.07 19.21
C ALA A 106 -2.03 19.20 18.58
N MET A 107 -2.17 20.33 19.30
CA MET A 107 -2.77 21.54 18.74
C MET A 107 -1.77 22.28 17.85
N ARG A 108 -0.55 22.39 18.34
CA ARG A 108 0.55 23.07 17.65
C ARG A 108 1.88 22.51 18.14
N VAL A 109 2.76 22.22 17.19
CA VAL A 109 4.17 21.85 17.44
C VAL A 109 5.02 22.85 16.70
N GLN A 110 5.86 23.60 17.43
CA GLN A 110 6.80 24.53 16.80
C GLN A 110 8.01 23.76 16.29
N PRO A 111 8.72 24.28 15.25
CA PRO A 111 10.03 23.79 14.83
C PRO A 111 11.04 23.81 15.99
N PHE A 112 12.06 22.95 15.91
CA PHE A 112 13.18 23.02 16.84
C PHE A 112 14.08 24.23 16.54
N ASP A 113 14.53 24.93 17.57
CA ASP A 113 15.59 25.92 17.46
C ASP A 113 16.98 25.27 17.34
N GLU A 114 18.03 26.10 17.18
CA GLU A 114 19.43 25.62 17.08
C GLU A 114 19.95 24.90 18.33
N PHE A 115 19.26 25.06 19.48
CA PHE A 115 19.58 24.35 20.73
C PHE A 115 18.78 23.07 20.90
N GLY A 116 17.96 22.70 19.91
CA GLY A 116 17.09 21.53 19.94
C GLY A 116 15.86 21.73 20.84
N ARG A 117 15.37 22.96 21.05
CA ARG A 117 14.20 23.27 21.87
C ARG A 117 13.00 23.61 21.01
N ARG A 118 11.79 23.24 21.48
CA ARG A 118 10.53 23.63 20.85
C ARG A 118 9.41 23.80 21.86
N ILE A 119 8.31 24.39 21.44
CA ILE A 119 7.06 24.45 22.20
C ILE A 119 6.09 23.43 21.58
N TYR A 120 5.58 22.54 22.44
CA TYR A 120 4.54 21.59 22.12
C TYR A 120 3.27 21.99 22.86
N THR A 121 2.23 22.43 22.13
CA THR A 121 0.93 22.83 22.69
C THR A 121 -0.05 21.66 22.60
N MET A 122 -0.57 21.20 23.74
CA MET A 122 -1.60 20.17 23.81
C MET A 122 -2.87 20.72 24.43
N TYR A 123 -4.02 20.12 24.09
CA TYR A 123 -5.28 20.45 24.70
C TYR A 123 -5.51 19.60 25.96
N THR A 124 -5.95 20.21 27.04
CA THR A 124 -6.37 19.51 28.26
C THR A 124 -7.80 19.91 28.61
N GLY A 125 -8.44 19.15 29.49
CA GLY A 125 -9.79 19.51 30.00
C GLY A 125 -9.88 20.91 30.66
N LYS A 126 -8.74 21.54 30.94
CA LYS A 126 -8.64 22.91 31.50
C LYS A 126 -8.19 23.97 30.50
N GLY A 127 -8.06 23.59 29.22
CA GLY A 127 -7.57 24.44 28.12
C GLY A 127 -6.21 24.02 27.57
N PRO A 128 -5.63 24.81 26.61
CA PRO A 128 -4.34 24.54 26.04
C PRO A 128 -3.21 24.68 27.07
N VAL A 129 -2.23 23.78 26.97
CA VAL A 129 -1.02 23.77 27.81
C VAL A 129 0.19 23.73 26.92
N ASP A 130 1.12 24.64 27.12
CA ASP A 130 2.41 24.71 26.44
C ASP A 130 3.45 23.96 27.26
N VAL A 131 4.07 22.96 26.62
CA VAL A 131 5.22 22.23 27.17
C VAL A 131 6.45 22.61 26.37
N ILE A 132 7.43 23.23 27.05
CA ILE A 132 8.75 23.43 26.44
C ILE A 132 9.46 22.08 26.48
N GLN A 133 9.91 21.63 25.32
CA GLN A 133 10.65 20.39 25.10
C GLN A 133 12.07 20.67 24.62
N GLY A 134 13.01 19.79 24.91
CA GLY A 134 14.36 19.84 24.40
C GLY A 134 14.89 18.47 24.03
N ILE A 135 15.60 18.38 22.92
CA ILE A 135 16.36 17.18 22.55
C ILE A 135 17.50 17.02 23.56
N THR A 136 17.61 15.86 24.19
CA THR A 136 18.71 15.52 25.12
C THR A 136 19.68 14.54 24.50
N ASP A 137 19.19 13.59 23.71
CA ASP A 137 20.00 12.64 22.93
C ASP A 137 19.55 12.66 21.47
N LEU A 138 20.53 12.66 20.56
CA LEU A 138 20.29 12.65 19.12
C LEU A 138 21.19 11.60 18.47
N THR A 139 20.57 10.60 17.84
CA THR A 139 21.22 9.54 17.06
C THR A 139 20.81 9.63 15.60
N PRO A 140 21.44 8.91 14.68
CA PRO A 140 21.01 8.89 13.27
C PRO A 140 19.57 8.41 13.04
N ARG A 141 19.01 7.60 13.94
CA ARG A 141 17.70 6.99 13.82
C ARG A 141 16.63 7.64 14.68
N TRP A 142 16.96 8.01 15.91
CA TRP A 142 15.99 8.54 16.87
C TRP A 142 16.58 9.71 17.68
N ALA A 143 15.68 10.56 18.16
CA ALA A 143 16.00 11.62 19.11
C ALA A 143 15.14 11.46 20.37
N LYS A 144 15.80 11.56 21.54
CA LYS A 144 15.13 11.69 22.83
C LYS A 144 14.75 13.14 23.06
N VAL A 145 13.47 13.38 23.32
CA VAL A 145 12.92 14.72 23.58
C VAL A 145 12.35 14.75 24.99
N GLU A 146 12.94 15.53 25.88
CA GLU A 146 12.49 15.66 27.25
C GLU A 146 11.77 16.99 27.50
N GLY A 147 10.73 16.94 28.35
CA GLY A 147 10.06 18.13 28.84
C GLY A 147 10.97 18.96 29.74
N ILE A 148 11.18 20.23 29.39
CA ILE A 148 11.91 21.21 30.20
C ILE A 148 11.03 21.73 31.34
N THR A 149 9.74 22.00 31.07
CA THR A 149 8.78 22.55 32.04
C THR A 149 7.94 21.48 32.74
N HIS A 150 7.78 20.30 32.14
CA HIS A 150 6.98 19.19 32.64
C HIS A 150 7.79 17.89 32.63
N VAL A 151 7.41 16.93 33.44
CA VAL A 151 8.01 15.58 33.39
C VAL A 151 7.37 14.83 32.24
N TRP A 152 8.09 14.75 31.12
CA TRP A 152 7.70 14.03 29.92
C TRP A 152 8.95 13.63 29.14
N ASP A 153 9.02 12.35 28.76
CA ASP A 153 10.08 11.79 27.94
C ASP A 153 9.43 11.11 26.72
N MET A 154 9.84 11.48 25.51
CA MET A 154 9.32 10.91 24.28
C MET A 154 10.44 10.66 23.29
N ARG A 155 10.17 9.76 22.34
CA ARG A 155 11.05 9.46 21.20
C ARG A 155 10.43 9.93 19.90
N ILE A 156 11.25 10.48 19.03
CA ILE A 156 10.88 10.81 17.65
C ILE A 156 11.92 10.26 16.70
N ALA A 157 11.52 9.92 15.47
CA ALA A 157 12.48 9.56 14.45
C ALA A 157 13.30 10.78 14.04
N THR A 158 14.61 10.64 13.88
CA THR A 158 15.49 11.73 13.44
C THR A 158 15.14 12.18 12.02
N SER A 159 14.57 11.29 11.21
CA SER A 159 14.05 11.61 9.88
C SER A 159 12.85 12.57 9.90
N SER A 160 12.12 12.70 11.02
CA SER A 160 11.01 13.64 11.18
C SER A 160 11.47 15.08 11.47
N ILE A 161 12.76 15.28 11.79
CA ILE A 161 13.35 16.61 11.98
C ILE A 161 13.73 17.18 10.61
N PRO A 162 13.21 18.36 10.22
CA PRO A 162 13.57 19.00 8.96
C PRO A 162 15.09 19.16 8.78
N ARG A 163 15.56 18.99 7.54
CA ARG A 163 16.98 18.99 7.21
C ARG A 163 17.73 20.21 7.76
N GLU A 164 17.17 21.40 7.56
CA GLU A 164 17.78 22.66 7.97
C GLU A 164 17.85 22.81 9.50
N GLU A 165 16.84 22.35 10.21
CA GLU A 165 16.82 22.34 11.68
C GLU A 165 17.85 21.37 12.24
N LEU A 166 17.89 20.15 11.73
CA LEU A 166 18.86 19.13 12.14
C LEU A 166 20.29 19.59 11.93
N GLN A 167 20.59 20.22 10.78
CA GLN A 167 21.91 20.76 10.47
C GLN A 167 22.32 21.85 11.46
N LYS A 168 21.42 22.81 11.80
CA LYS A 168 21.70 23.86 12.79
C LYS A 168 21.98 23.28 14.17
N ILE A 169 21.17 22.28 14.59
CA ILE A 169 21.37 21.60 15.88
C ILE A 169 22.73 20.92 15.91
N LEU A 170 23.10 20.13 14.91
CA LEU A 170 24.37 19.40 14.86
C LEU A 170 25.58 20.35 14.86
N LEU A 171 25.54 21.43 14.06
CA LEU A 171 26.62 22.45 14.03
C LEU A 171 26.79 23.15 15.36
N LYS A 172 25.72 23.33 16.13
CA LYS A 172 25.80 23.97 17.46
C LYS A 172 26.43 23.06 18.50
N GLN A 173 26.41 21.74 18.29
CA GLN A 173 26.95 20.74 19.24
C GLN A 173 28.44 20.42 19.02
N ILE A 174 29.03 20.92 17.95
CA ILE A 174 30.45 20.63 17.64
C ILE A 174 31.39 21.79 17.97
N ASN A 175 32.65 21.44 18.19
CA ASN A 175 33.72 22.41 18.16
C ASN A 175 34.11 22.72 16.72
N THR A 176 33.74 23.91 16.23
CA THR A 176 34.00 24.34 14.84
C THR A 176 35.49 24.53 14.51
N LYS A 177 36.36 24.42 15.51
CA LYS A 177 37.84 24.45 15.34
C LYS A 177 38.47 23.05 15.31
N ASP A 178 37.66 22.01 15.36
CA ASP A 178 38.13 20.63 15.41
C ASP A 178 37.63 19.79 14.22
N VAL A 179 38.56 19.26 13.46
CA VAL A 179 38.30 18.42 12.28
C VAL A 179 37.50 17.17 12.61
N GLU A 180 37.77 16.51 13.75
CA GLU A 180 37.08 15.28 14.15
C GLU A 180 35.62 15.55 14.49
N SER A 181 35.30 16.71 15.00
CA SER A 181 33.91 17.14 15.26
C SER A 181 33.09 17.24 13.97
N TYR A 182 33.64 17.75 12.88
CA TYR A 182 32.96 17.74 11.57
C TYR A 182 32.84 16.32 10.99
N LYS A 183 33.88 15.49 11.12
CA LYS A 183 33.81 14.08 10.69
C LYS A 183 32.71 13.32 11.43
N LYS A 184 32.48 13.65 12.71
CA LYS A 184 31.39 13.08 13.50
C LYS A 184 30.01 13.37 12.89
N ILE A 185 29.77 14.61 12.40
CA ILE A 185 28.53 14.95 11.67
C ILE A 185 28.41 14.13 10.37
N ALA A 186 29.50 14.01 9.61
CA ALA A 186 29.47 13.20 8.38
C ALA A 186 29.15 11.74 8.66
N ARG A 187 29.75 11.12 9.71
CA ARG A 187 29.43 9.75 10.14
C ARG A 187 27.98 9.62 10.60
N PHE A 188 27.46 10.59 11.35
CA PHE A 188 26.06 10.63 11.78
C PHE A 188 25.10 10.56 10.56
N TYR A 189 25.31 11.39 9.54
CA TYR A 189 24.50 11.35 8.34
C TYR A 189 24.69 10.06 7.54
N LEU A 190 25.92 9.53 7.47
CA LEU A 190 26.23 8.27 6.79
C LEU A 190 25.49 7.08 7.44
N GLN A 191 25.50 7.00 8.76
CA GLN A 191 24.79 5.96 9.52
C GLN A 191 23.27 6.09 9.39
N GLY A 192 22.76 7.29 9.17
CA GLY A 192 21.35 7.56 8.86
C GLY A 192 20.99 7.39 7.37
N GLU A 193 21.90 6.85 6.54
CA GLU A 193 21.73 6.70 5.09
C GLU A 193 21.42 8.02 4.33
N ARG A 194 21.79 9.14 4.92
CA ARG A 194 21.62 10.48 4.39
C ARG A 194 22.89 10.91 3.64
N TYR A 195 23.14 10.26 2.51
CA TYR A 195 24.41 10.37 1.78
C TYR A 195 24.69 11.76 1.22
N ALA A 196 23.67 12.49 0.79
CA ALA A 196 23.81 13.87 0.31
C ALA A 196 24.28 14.80 1.43
N GLU A 197 23.69 14.69 2.61
CA GLU A 197 24.06 15.45 3.79
C GLU A 197 25.42 15.03 4.34
N ALA A 198 25.75 13.75 4.30
CA ALA A 198 27.08 13.25 4.65
C ALA A 198 28.16 13.86 3.73
N ARG A 199 27.90 13.92 2.43
CA ARG A 199 28.77 14.58 1.45
C ARG A 199 28.92 16.07 1.75
N GLN A 200 27.80 16.77 1.96
CA GLN A 200 27.80 18.20 2.28
C GLN A 200 28.62 18.49 3.55
N ALA A 201 28.51 17.65 4.59
CA ALA A 201 29.27 17.81 5.82
C ALA A 201 30.79 17.67 5.61
N LEU A 202 31.24 16.81 4.66
CA LEU A 202 32.65 16.72 4.28
C LEU A 202 33.10 17.93 3.44
N ASP A 203 32.26 18.46 2.58
CA ASP A 203 32.54 19.66 1.82
C ASP A 203 32.64 20.90 2.74
N ASP A 204 31.76 20.99 3.75
CA ASP A 204 31.79 22.06 4.76
C ASP A 204 33.03 21.96 5.66
N LEU A 205 33.49 20.73 5.98
CA LEU A 205 34.75 20.47 6.67
C LEU A 205 35.94 21.07 5.85
N MET A 206 36.01 20.76 4.56
CA MET A 206 37.08 21.29 3.70
C MET A 206 37.06 22.83 3.60
N LYS A 207 35.87 23.44 3.58
CA LYS A 207 35.71 24.90 3.58
C LYS A 207 36.12 25.55 4.92
N ALA A 208 35.86 24.85 6.06
CA ALA A 208 36.19 25.35 7.39
C ALA A 208 37.70 25.32 7.69
N PHE A 209 38.47 24.45 7.00
CA PHE A 209 39.92 24.30 7.20
C PHE A 209 40.70 24.37 5.88
N PRO A 210 40.68 25.56 5.20
CA PRO A 210 41.30 25.71 3.88
C PRO A 210 42.84 25.58 3.91
N GLU A 211 43.47 25.76 5.07
CA GLU A 211 44.91 25.61 5.28
C GLU A 211 45.35 24.13 5.32
N ARG A 212 44.42 23.20 5.61
CA ARG A 212 44.68 21.77 5.72
C ARG A 212 44.53 21.10 4.35
N LYS A 213 45.50 21.34 3.43
CA LYS A 213 45.49 20.73 2.08
C LYS A 213 45.52 19.21 2.09
N ASP A 214 46.07 18.59 3.13
CA ASP A 214 46.09 17.14 3.36
C ASP A 214 44.70 16.54 3.55
N LEU A 215 43.70 17.33 3.99
CA LEU A 215 42.34 16.82 4.18
C LEU A 215 41.69 16.32 2.88
N GLN A 216 41.98 16.95 1.75
CA GLN A 216 41.43 16.54 0.46
C GLN A 216 41.85 15.09 0.12
N GLU A 217 43.13 14.78 0.30
CA GLU A 217 43.64 13.43 0.09
C GLU A 217 43.12 12.42 1.12
N GLN A 218 43.04 12.82 2.39
CA GLN A 218 42.54 11.98 3.47
C GLN A 218 41.05 11.65 3.30
N LEU A 219 40.22 12.58 2.81
CA LEU A 219 38.77 12.40 2.66
C LEU A 219 38.36 11.79 1.32
N ALA A 220 39.25 11.77 0.32
CA ALA A 220 38.97 11.25 -1.01
C ALA A 220 38.40 9.79 -1.00
N PRO A 221 38.90 8.84 -0.18
CA PRO A 221 38.30 7.51 -0.08
C PRO A 221 36.88 7.53 0.48
N SER A 222 36.61 8.33 1.50
CA SER A 222 35.29 8.48 2.12
C SER A 222 34.28 9.10 1.15
N ILE A 223 34.71 10.12 0.40
CA ILE A 223 33.91 10.77 -0.63
C ILE A 223 33.54 9.78 -1.73
N ARG A 224 34.49 8.97 -2.20
CA ARG A 224 34.22 7.91 -3.19
C ARG A 224 33.25 6.86 -2.64
N ALA A 225 33.43 6.43 -1.37
CA ALA A 225 32.51 5.49 -0.73
C ALA A 225 31.08 6.05 -0.68
N ILE A 226 30.90 7.33 -0.33
CA ILE A 226 29.58 8.00 -0.32
C ILE A 226 29.00 8.05 -1.73
N LYS A 227 29.78 8.33 -2.75
CA LYS A 227 29.32 8.30 -4.16
C LYS A 227 28.81 6.89 -4.54
N GLN A 228 29.52 5.84 -4.16
CA GLN A 228 29.10 4.45 -4.41
C GLN A 228 27.77 4.14 -3.73
N LEU A 229 27.63 4.47 -2.44
CA LEU A 229 26.40 4.24 -1.68
C LEU A 229 25.23 5.05 -2.25
N SER A 230 25.44 6.29 -2.63
CA SER A 230 24.42 7.12 -3.30
C SER A 230 23.98 6.54 -4.63
N ALA A 231 24.92 6.05 -5.46
CA ALA A 231 24.59 5.44 -6.73
C ALA A 231 23.85 4.09 -6.54
N GLN A 232 24.23 3.30 -5.54
CA GLN A 232 23.54 2.07 -5.17
C GLN A 232 22.10 2.35 -4.71
N GLN A 233 21.91 3.37 -3.86
CA GLN A 233 20.59 3.83 -3.41
C GLN A 233 19.74 4.32 -4.59
N LEU A 234 20.32 5.10 -5.51
CA LEU A 234 19.65 5.53 -6.73
C LEU A 234 19.21 4.32 -7.60
N LEU A 235 20.08 3.34 -7.81
CA LEU A 235 19.74 2.15 -8.58
C LEU A 235 18.62 1.33 -7.91
N ALA A 236 18.64 1.22 -6.57
CA ALA A 236 17.56 0.58 -5.81
C ALA A 236 16.24 1.34 -5.97
N GLU A 237 16.26 2.68 -5.91
CA GLU A 237 15.08 3.53 -6.15
C GLU A 237 14.55 3.35 -7.59
N LEU A 238 15.42 3.28 -8.59
CA LEU A 238 14.99 3.05 -9.97
C LEU A 238 14.35 1.68 -10.17
N ARG A 239 14.81 0.64 -9.48
CA ARG A 239 14.17 -0.68 -9.48
C ARG A 239 12.77 -0.61 -8.86
N LEU A 240 12.64 0.05 -7.71
CA LEU A 240 11.36 0.28 -7.06
C LEU A 240 10.36 1.01 -7.99
N ARG A 241 10.81 2.11 -8.62
CA ARG A 241 10.01 2.91 -9.55
C ARG A 241 9.61 2.12 -10.81
N ARG A 242 10.51 1.29 -11.34
CA ARG A 242 10.21 0.38 -12.45
C ARG A 242 9.09 -0.60 -12.07
N ASP A 243 9.19 -1.22 -10.90
CA ASP A 243 8.21 -2.19 -10.42
C ASP A 243 6.86 -1.50 -10.11
N ALA A 244 6.89 -0.21 -9.72
CA ALA A 244 5.73 0.67 -9.62
C ALA A 244 5.10 1.05 -10.97
N GLY A 245 5.77 0.80 -12.11
CA GLY A 245 5.27 1.13 -13.45
C GLY A 245 5.67 2.52 -13.95
N GLN A 246 6.58 3.22 -13.26
CA GLN A 246 7.04 4.57 -13.62
C GLN A 246 8.19 4.50 -14.63
N HIS A 247 7.88 3.97 -15.80
CA HIS A 247 8.88 3.61 -16.82
C HIS A 247 9.54 4.80 -17.49
N GLY A 248 8.81 5.89 -17.73
CA GLY A 248 9.34 7.11 -18.34
C GLY A 248 10.38 7.77 -17.44
N LEU A 249 10.00 7.97 -16.14
CA LEU A 249 10.92 8.51 -15.14
C LEU A 249 12.20 7.66 -15.03
N VAL A 250 12.05 6.35 -14.92
CA VAL A 250 13.21 5.44 -14.80
C VAL A 250 14.10 5.50 -16.03
N TRP A 251 13.53 5.47 -17.22
CA TRP A 251 14.29 5.53 -18.48
C TRP A 251 15.05 6.84 -18.62
N ASP A 252 14.44 7.98 -18.28
CA ASP A 252 15.07 9.28 -18.37
C ASP A 252 16.22 9.46 -17.36
N VAL A 253 16.07 8.93 -16.15
CA VAL A 253 17.14 8.94 -15.14
C VAL A 253 18.27 7.98 -15.52
N LEU A 254 17.98 6.78 -16.05
CA LEU A 254 19.00 5.82 -16.49
C LEU A 254 19.89 6.39 -17.59
N LYS A 255 19.35 7.17 -18.53
CA LYS A 255 20.15 7.86 -19.58
C LYS A 255 21.17 8.86 -19.02
N LYS A 256 20.92 9.35 -17.81
CA LYS A 256 21.75 10.35 -17.10
C LYS A 256 22.38 9.77 -15.84
N PHE A 257 22.43 8.42 -15.73
CA PHE A 257 22.95 7.79 -14.53
C PHE A 257 24.42 8.20 -14.30
N PRO A 258 24.80 8.58 -13.05
CA PRO A 258 26.16 9.01 -12.77
C PRO A 258 27.15 7.87 -13.03
N SER A 259 28.24 8.18 -13.74
CA SER A 259 29.26 7.19 -14.09
C SER A 259 30.64 7.47 -13.48
N ASP A 260 30.87 8.73 -13.03
CA ASP A 260 32.16 9.16 -12.50
C ASP A 260 32.47 8.53 -11.15
N GLU A 261 33.58 7.77 -11.08
CA GLU A 261 34.05 7.05 -9.89
C GLU A 261 33.03 6.06 -9.31
N ILE A 262 32.14 5.47 -10.15
CA ILE A 262 31.16 4.47 -9.73
C ILE A 262 31.65 3.06 -10.09
N GLY A 263 31.40 2.08 -9.20
CA GLY A 263 31.83 0.68 -9.37
C GLY A 263 31.14 0.01 -10.53
N GLY A 264 31.88 -0.87 -11.24
CA GLY A 264 31.42 -1.54 -12.45
C GLY A 264 30.13 -2.34 -12.27
N GLU A 265 29.90 -2.97 -11.12
CA GLU A 265 28.68 -3.73 -10.83
C GLU A 265 27.41 -2.84 -10.81
N ILE A 266 27.51 -1.64 -10.23
CA ILE A 266 26.39 -0.68 -10.19
C ILE A 266 26.10 -0.17 -11.59
N LEU A 267 27.17 0.18 -12.36
CA LEU A 267 27.04 0.65 -13.75
C LEU A 267 26.48 -0.44 -14.66
N GLN A 268 26.90 -1.69 -14.49
CA GLN A 268 26.36 -2.84 -15.22
C GLN A 268 24.87 -2.99 -14.92
N GLY A 269 24.44 -2.95 -13.63
CA GLY A 269 23.03 -3.05 -13.27
C GLY A 269 22.17 -1.94 -13.87
N ALA A 270 22.67 -0.70 -13.94
CA ALA A 270 21.99 0.42 -14.59
C ALA A 270 21.95 0.22 -16.12
N GLY A 271 23.06 -0.21 -16.74
CA GLY A 271 23.17 -0.50 -18.17
C GLY A 271 22.25 -1.62 -18.63
N ASP A 272 22.17 -2.72 -17.87
CA ASP A 272 21.27 -3.85 -18.18
C ASP A 272 19.79 -3.41 -18.12
N MET A 273 19.44 -2.57 -17.14
CA MET A 273 18.09 -2.02 -17.05
C MET A 273 17.76 -1.08 -18.22
N LEU A 274 18.70 -0.21 -18.62
CA LEU A 274 18.53 0.68 -19.78
C LEU A 274 18.35 -0.13 -21.08
N LYS A 275 19.16 -1.16 -21.29
CA LYS A 275 19.09 -2.06 -22.45
C LYS A 275 17.75 -2.81 -22.51
N ASP A 276 17.18 -3.22 -21.35
CA ASP A 276 15.85 -3.84 -21.30
C ASP A 276 14.77 -2.89 -21.82
N TYR A 277 14.81 -1.61 -21.43
CA TYR A 277 13.90 -0.57 -21.93
C TYR A 277 14.03 -0.36 -23.45
N GLU A 278 15.26 -0.25 -23.96
CA GLU A 278 15.53 -0.10 -25.39
C GLU A 278 15.01 -1.32 -26.19
N THR A 279 15.22 -2.51 -25.66
CA THR A 279 14.73 -3.75 -26.25
C THR A 279 13.20 -3.79 -26.30
N LYS A 280 12.50 -3.42 -25.21
CA LYS A 280 11.03 -3.39 -25.17
C LYS A 280 10.44 -2.33 -26.10
N ALA A 281 11.06 -1.16 -26.16
CA ALA A 281 10.66 -0.10 -27.09
C ALA A 281 10.82 -0.56 -28.56
N ALA A 282 11.94 -1.18 -28.90
CA ALA A 282 12.16 -1.74 -30.23
C ALA A 282 11.16 -2.86 -30.58
N ARG A 283 10.80 -3.73 -29.62
CA ARG A 283 9.76 -4.76 -29.81
C ARG A 283 8.41 -4.16 -30.16
N ARG A 284 8.00 -3.05 -29.48
CA ARG A 284 6.74 -2.37 -29.79
C ARG A 284 6.70 -1.87 -31.22
N VAL A 285 7.75 -1.21 -31.69
CA VAL A 285 7.87 -0.75 -33.08
C VAL A 285 7.80 -1.95 -34.03
N LYS A 286 8.58 -3.00 -33.76
CA LYS A 286 8.60 -4.22 -34.59
C LYS A 286 7.23 -4.89 -34.68
N VAL A 287 6.44 -4.95 -33.61
CA VAL A 287 5.08 -5.53 -33.63
C VAL A 287 4.20 -4.77 -34.64
N LEU A 288 4.15 -3.44 -34.54
CA LEU A 288 3.32 -2.61 -35.39
C LEU A 288 3.75 -2.66 -36.86
N GLU A 289 5.06 -2.57 -37.14
CA GLU A 289 5.63 -2.70 -38.50
C GLU A 289 5.29 -4.05 -39.15
N LYS A 290 5.43 -5.14 -38.39
CA LYS A 290 5.09 -6.48 -38.87
C LYS A 290 3.60 -6.64 -39.15
N MET A 291 2.73 -6.10 -38.31
CA MET A 291 1.29 -6.08 -38.57
C MET A 291 0.96 -5.28 -39.83
N ASP A 292 1.54 -4.08 -39.99
CA ASP A 292 1.36 -3.23 -41.18
C ASP A 292 1.81 -3.93 -42.46
N ALA A 293 2.88 -4.72 -42.42
CA ALA A 293 3.37 -5.52 -43.56
C ALA A 293 2.48 -6.74 -43.88
N LEU A 294 1.71 -7.25 -42.91
CA LEU A 294 0.81 -8.39 -43.07
C LEU A 294 -0.59 -8.01 -43.54
N LEU A 295 -1.11 -6.85 -43.13
CA LEU A 295 -2.47 -6.38 -43.45
C LEU A 295 -2.78 -6.38 -44.96
N PRO A 296 -1.91 -5.91 -45.88
CA PRO A 296 -2.19 -5.94 -47.30
C PRO A 296 -2.30 -7.35 -47.88
N LYS A 297 -1.81 -8.38 -47.20
CA LYS A 297 -1.88 -9.78 -47.64
C LYS A 297 -3.23 -10.44 -47.35
N ILE A 298 -4.10 -9.77 -46.63
CA ILE A 298 -5.46 -10.21 -46.36
C ILE A 298 -6.34 -9.87 -47.55
N THR A 299 -6.87 -10.87 -48.19
CA THR A 299 -7.68 -10.72 -49.43
C THR A 299 -9.10 -10.26 -49.16
N ASP A 300 -9.67 -10.64 -48.03
CA ASP A 300 -10.99 -10.21 -47.59
C ASP A 300 -10.96 -8.76 -47.09
N ASN A 301 -11.67 -7.86 -47.78
CA ASN A 301 -11.72 -6.43 -47.48
C ASN A 301 -12.33 -6.15 -46.10
N TYR A 302 -13.39 -6.87 -45.71
CA TYR A 302 -14.04 -6.69 -44.43
C TYR A 302 -13.09 -7.07 -43.28
N GLN A 303 -12.47 -8.24 -43.35
CA GLN A 303 -11.49 -8.68 -42.35
C GLN A 303 -10.30 -7.72 -42.26
N ARG A 304 -9.84 -7.20 -43.41
CA ARG A 304 -8.72 -6.24 -43.43
C ARG A 304 -9.09 -4.92 -42.75
N GLU A 305 -10.27 -4.37 -42.97
CA GLU A 305 -10.76 -3.16 -42.28
C GLU A 305 -10.91 -3.36 -40.78
N GLU A 306 -11.44 -4.51 -40.36
CA GLU A 306 -11.54 -4.83 -38.92
C GLU A 306 -10.17 -4.99 -38.29
N LEU A 307 -9.24 -5.67 -38.94
CA LEU A 307 -7.86 -5.82 -38.46
C LEU A 307 -7.11 -4.49 -38.40
N GLN A 308 -7.39 -3.55 -39.30
CA GLN A 308 -6.84 -2.20 -39.25
C GLN A 308 -7.30 -1.46 -37.98
N LYS A 309 -8.61 -1.49 -37.67
CA LYS A 309 -9.14 -0.91 -36.41
C LYS A 309 -8.50 -1.54 -35.18
N ILE A 310 -8.37 -2.87 -35.15
CA ILE A 310 -7.76 -3.60 -34.05
C ILE A 310 -6.27 -3.21 -33.91
N ARG A 311 -5.54 -3.11 -35.02
CA ARG A 311 -4.14 -2.68 -35.02
C ARG A 311 -3.98 -1.26 -34.44
N ASP A 312 -4.89 -0.35 -34.78
CA ASP A 312 -4.84 1.03 -34.27
C ASP A 312 -5.18 1.08 -32.78
N GLU A 313 -6.13 0.27 -32.29
CA GLU A 313 -6.41 0.09 -30.88
C GLU A 313 -5.19 -0.52 -30.16
N MET A 314 -4.57 -1.57 -30.74
CA MET A 314 -3.34 -2.15 -30.19
C MET A 314 -2.20 -1.12 -30.11
N ALA A 315 -2.04 -0.27 -31.12
CA ALA A 315 -1.01 0.78 -31.12
C ALA A 315 -1.18 1.77 -29.98
N ALA A 316 -2.44 2.08 -29.61
CA ALA A 316 -2.76 2.94 -28.48
C ALA A 316 -2.59 2.25 -27.12
N GLU A 317 -2.84 0.94 -27.04
CA GLU A 317 -2.88 0.18 -25.79
C GLU A 317 -1.59 -0.59 -25.46
N LEU A 318 -0.72 -0.85 -26.44
CA LEU A 318 0.56 -1.53 -26.19
C LEU A 318 1.54 -0.62 -25.43
N SER A 319 1.93 -1.09 -24.28
CA SER A 319 2.88 -0.43 -23.36
C SER A 319 3.98 -1.40 -22.92
N ILE A 320 4.94 -0.92 -22.16
CA ILE A 320 5.99 -1.78 -21.55
C ILE A 320 5.37 -2.86 -20.64
N ASN A 321 4.22 -2.56 -20.00
CA ASN A 321 3.58 -3.46 -19.05
C ASN A 321 2.87 -4.66 -19.69
N ASN A 322 2.50 -4.58 -20.97
CA ASN A 322 1.76 -5.63 -21.65
C ASN A 322 2.47 -6.18 -22.91
N MET A 323 3.71 -5.75 -23.18
CA MET A 323 4.48 -6.16 -24.35
C MET A 323 4.73 -7.67 -24.43
N ASP A 324 4.83 -8.34 -23.29
CA ASP A 324 5.08 -9.79 -23.21
C ASP A 324 3.92 -10.61 -23.81
N ARG A 325 2.71 -10.04 -23.89
CA ARG A 325 1.55 -10.65 -24.57
C ARG A 325 1.79 -10.88 -26.07
N MET A 326 2.73 -10.16 -26.64
CA MET A 326 3.07 -10.24 -28.07
C MET A 326 4.15 -11.30 -28.38
N ALA A 327 4.59 -12.09 -27.40
CA ALA A 327 5.70 -13.03 -27.60
C ALA A 327 5.40 -14.09 -28.66
N ALA A 328 4.21 -14.71 -28.66
CA ALA A 328 3.81 -15.70 -29.66
C ALA A 328 3.80 -15.13 -31.09
N PHE A 329 3.29 -13.90 -31.25
CA PHE A 329 3.34 -13.22 -32.55
C PHE A 329 4.76 -12.93 -33.00
N LEU A 330 5.60 -12.36 -32.15
CA LEU A 330 6.98 -12.00 -32.48
C LEU A 330 7.85 -13.20 -32.84
N GLN A 331 7.64 -14.36 -32.17
CA GLN A 331 8.33 -15.60 -32.47
C GLN A 331 8.00 -16.13 -33.89
N ASN A 332 6.75 -15.97 -34.32
CA ASN A 332 6.25 -16.50 -35.58
C ASN A 332 6.17 -15.46 -36.71
N ALA A 333 6.42 -14.18 -36.45
CA ALA A 333 6.24 -13.10 -37.41
C ALA A 333 7.09 -13.26 -38.69
N ASP A 334 8.28 -13.81 -38.54
CA ASP A 334 9.26 -14.03 -39.65
C ASP A 334 9.20 -15.44 -40.24
N ASP A 335 8.34 -16.34 -39.73
CA ASP A 335 8.20 -17.70 -40.28
C ASP A 335 7.56 -17.63 -41.69
N ALA A 336 8.32 -18.08 -42.72
CA ALA A 336 7.86 -18.09 -44.11
C ALA A 336 6.75 -19.12 -44.38
N GLN A 337 6.60 -20.14 -43.52
CA GLN A 337 5.62 -21.21 -43.72
C GLN A 337 4.25 -20.83 -43.14
N MET A 338 4.22 -19.90 -42.18
CA MET A 338 2.97 -19.51 -41.53
C MET A 338 2.21 -18.46 -42.38
N PRO A 339 0.92 -18.67 -42.68
CA PRO A 339 0.10 -17.71 -43.44
C PRO A 339 -0.04 -16.35 -42.70
N ALA A 340 -0.23 -15.28 -43.44
CA ALA A 340 -0.45 -13.93 -42.88
C ALA A 340 -1.64 -13.88 -41.94
N GLN A 341 -2.72 -14.58 -42.25
CA GLN A 341 -3.93 -14.70 -41.41
C GLN A 341 -3.60 -15.31 -40.03
N ALA A 342 -2.82 -16.39 -40.01
CA ALA A 342 -2.45 -17.06 -38.74
C ALA A 342 -1.54 -16.17 -37.88
N LYS A 343 -0.61 -15.43 -38.49
CA LYS A 343 0.24 -14.47 -37.76
C LYS A 343 -0.57 -13.34 -37.14
N LEU A 344 -1.49 -12.74 -37.89
CA LEU A 344 -2.37 -11.69 -37.38
C LEU A 344 -3.32 -12.22 -36.30
N ALA A 345 -3.78 -13.46 -36.42
CA ALA A 345 -4.55 -14.13 -35.37
C ALA A 345 -3.76 -14.23 -34.05
N LEU A 346 -2.48 -14.66 -34.12
CA LEU A 346 -1.60 -14.67 -32.95
C LEU A 346 -1.38 -13.29 -32.33
N ALA A 347 -1.29 -12.24 -33.15
CA ALA A 347 -1.16 -10.87 -32.68
C ALA A 347 -2.40 -10.42 -31.91
N VAL A 348 -3.60 -10.60 -32.51
CA VAL A 348 -4.87 -10.20 -31.91
C VAL A 348 -5.18 -11.01 -30.66
N SER A 349 -5.16 -12.32 -30.74
CA SER A 349 -5.49 -13.20 -29.60
C SER A 349 -4.46 -13.12 -28.48
N GLY A 350 -3.16 -13.00 -28.80
CA GLY A 350 -2.11 -12.78 -27.83
C GLY A 350 -2.29 -11.47 -27.06
N TRP A 351 -2.63 -10.37 -27.73
CA TRP A 351 -2.96 -9.10 -27.08
C TRP A 351 -4.16 -9.22 -26.13
N LEU A 352 -5.20 -9.99 -26.51
CA LEU A 352 -6.44 -10.14 -25.76
C LEU A 352 -6.34 -11.11 -24.58
N LEU A 353 -5.64 -12.24 -24.74
CA LEU A 353 -5.63 -13.38 -23.80
C LEU A 353 -4.25 -13.65 -23.18
N GLY A 354 -3.20 -12.94 -23.64
CA GLY A 354 -1.83 -13.28 -23.31
C GLY A 354 -1.20 -14.26 -24.29
N SER A 355 0.15 -14.31 -24.32
CA SER A 355 0.93 -15.09 -25.28
C SER A 355 0.65 -16.60 -25.21
N ASP A 356 0.44 -17.12 -23.99
CA ASP A 356 0.26 -18.56 -23.75
C ASP A 356 -1.08 -19.10 -24.25
N SER A 357 -2.08 -18.22 -24.37
CA SER A 357 -3.42 -18.52 -24.88
C SER A 357 -3.64 -18.00 -26.30
N ALA A 358 -2.58 -17.64 -27.02
CA ALA A 358 -2.68 -17.12 -28.39
C ALA A 358 -3.13 -18.22 -29.37
N ILE A 359 -4.03 -17.82 -30.30
CA ILE A 359 -4.71 -18.71 -31.27
C ILE A 359 -4.32 -18.28 -32.69
N ASP A 360 -4.03 -19.24 -33.57
CA ASP A 360 -3.62 -19.01 -34.97
C ASP A 360 -4.78 -18.97 -35.99
N GLN A 361 -6.03 -19.08 -35.54
CA GLN A 361 -7.22 -19.07 -36.36
C GLN A 361 -7.85 -17.67 -36.37
N LEU A 362 -7.75 -16.95 -37.50
CA LEU A 362 -8.21 -15.56 -37.63
C LEU A 362 -9.70 -15.37 -37.35
N PRO A 363 -10.62 -16.21 -37.84
CA PRO A 363 -12.05 -16.04 -37.50
C PRO A 363 -12.33 -16.12 -36.00
N VAL A 364 -11.63 -17.02 -35.29
CA VAL A 364 -11.75 -17.17 -33.83
C VAL A 364 -11.19 -15.93 -33.12
N ALA A 365 -9.98 -15.43 -33.52
CA ALA A 365 -9.39 -14.24 -32.92
C ALA A 365 -10.30 -12.99 -33.09
N LEU A 366 -10.94 -12.82 -34.23
CA LEU A 366 -11.90 -11.74 -34.48
C LEU A 366 -13.19 -11.91 -33.65
N SER A 367 -13.68 -13.15 -33.50
CA SER A 367 -14.82 -13.43 -32.62
C SER A 367 -14.49 -13.07 -31.16
N ILE A 368 -13.29 -13.43 -30.65
CA ILE A 368 -12.81 -13.09 -29.31
C ILE A 368 -12.76 -11.56 -29.09
N TYR A 369 -12.33 -10.82 -30.09
CA TYR A 369 -12.36 -9.35 -30.03
C TYR A 369 -13.81 -8.82 -29.92
N GLY A 370 -14.74 -9.37 -30.68
CA GLY A 370 -16.17 -9.06 -30.57
C GLY A 370 -16.75 -9.37 -29.20
N ILE A 371 -16.40 -10.55 -28.64
CA ILE A 371 -16.80 -10.94 -27.30
C ILE A 371 -16.28 -9.95 -26.25
N ARG A 372 -14.99 -9.56 -26.28
CA ARG A 372 -14.41 -8.55 -25.35
C ARG A 372 -15.24 -7.27 -25.31
N ARG A 373 -15.67 -6.77 -26.46
CA ARG A 373 -16.51 -5.57 -26.56
C ARG A 373 -17.87 -5.76 -25.89
N GLN A 374 -18.55 -6.89 -26.15
CA GLN A 374 -19.83 -7.21 -25.53
C GLN A 374 -19.72 -7.45 -24.01
N LEU A 375 -18.63 -8.05 -23.54
CA LEU A 375 -18.36 -8.18 -22.10
C LEU A 375 -18.29 -6.80 -21.43
N ARG A 376 -17.58 -5.84 -22.04
CA ARG A 376 -17.53 -4.48 -21.53
C ARG A 376 -18.90 -3.80 -21.52
N GLU A 377 -19.66 -3.93 -22.59
CA GLU A 377 -21.02 -3.41 -22.69
C GLU A 377 -21.92 -3.99 -21.59
N TYR A 378 -21.86 -5.31 -21.34
CA TYR A 378 -22.62 -5.96 -20.29
C TYR A 378 -22.29 -5.41 -18.89
N LEU A 379 -21.00 -5.26 -18.59
CA LEU A 379 -20.53 -4.86 -17.26
C LEU A 379 -20.93 -3.41 -16.89
N ILE A 380 -21.07 -2.52 -17.88
CA ILE A 380 -21.46 -1.12 -17.66
C ILE A 380 -22.96 -0.87 -17.81
N GLU A 381 -23.74 -1.78 -18.44
CA GLU A 381 -25.16 -1.59 -18.69
C GLU A 381 -25.99 -1.70 -17.39
N PRO A 382 -26.69 -0.65 -16.94
CA PRO A 382 -27.47 -0.68 -15.71
C PRO A 382 -28.79 -1.45 -15.86
N VAL A 383 -29.37 -1.51 -17.06
CA VAL A 383 -30.72 -2.05 -17.30
C VAL A 383 -30.66 -3.57 -17.51
N LYS A 384 -31.30 -4.34 -16.61
CA LYS A 384 -31.28 -5.79 -16.63
C LYS A 384 -31.72 -6.40 -17.98
N ILE A 385 -32.78 -5.91 -18.57
CA ILE A 385 -33.35 -6.43 -19.87
C ILE A 385 -32.29 -6.29 -20.97
N LYS A 386 -31.59 -5.18 -21.03
CA LYS A 386 -30.53 -4.99 -22.03
C LYS A 386 -29.33 -5.93 -21.77
N ARG A 387 -28.95 -6.14 -20.52
CA ARG A 387 -27.92 -7.13 -20.17
C ARG A 387 -28.29 -8.53 -20.62
N GLU A 388 -29.58 -8.93 -20.45
CA GLU A 388 -30.06 -10.24 -20.93
C GLU A 388 -29.90 -10.36 -22.45
N ALA A 389 -30.24 -9.33 -23.19
CA ALA A 389 -30.08 -9.33 -24.66
C ALA A 389 -28.60 -9.47 -25.07
N ILE A 390 -27.68 -8.77 -24.40
CA ILE A 390 -26.23 -8.91 -24.64
C ILE A 390 -25.80 -10.34 -24.33
N LEU A 391 -26.24 -10.92 -23.21
CA LEU A 391 -25.89 -12.29 -22.80
C LEU A 391 -26.37 -13.33 -23.82
N ASP A 392 -27.59 -13.19 -24.35
CA ASP A 392 -28.11 -14.08 -25.38
C ASP A 392 -27.33 -13.98 -26.69
N GLY A 393 -26.89 -12.76 -27.05
CA GLY A 393 -25.95 -12.53 -28.15
C GLY A 393 -24.61 -13.22 -27.95
N LEU A 394 -24.06 -13.17 -26.73
CA LEU A 394 -22.83 -13.85 -26.37
C LEU A 394 -22.91 -15.37 -26.51
N LYS A 395 -23.99 -15.98 -26.03
CA LYS A 395 -24.19 -17.44 -26.10
C LYS A 395 -24.20 -18.01 -27.51
N SER A 396 -24.54 -17.18 -28.50
CA SER A 396 -24.58 -17.60 -29.90
C SER A 396 -23.23 -17.52 -30.62
N GLN A 397 -22.19 -16.96 -29.97
CA GLN A 397 -20.88 -16.76 -30.59
C GLN A 397 -19.95 -17.96 -30.33
N GLU A 398 -19.19 -18.31 -31.36
CA GLU A 398 -18.14 -19.31 -31.27
C GLU A 398 -17.05 -18.78 -30.32
N GLY A 399 -16.67 -19.58 -29.32
CA GLY A 399 -15.66 -19.21 -28.34
C GLY A 399 -16.21 -18.54 -27.07
N SER A 400 -17.53 -18.40 -26.86
CA SER A 400 -18.11 -17.84 -25.64
C SER A 400 -18.12 -18.79 -24.44
N SER A 401 -17.10 -19.65 -24.32
CA SER A 401 -16.98 -20.54 -23.16
C SER A 401 -16.74 -19.78 -21.85
N PRO A 402 -17.21 -20.31 -20.71
CA PRO A 402 -16.94 -19.69 -19.39
C PRO A 402 -15.45 -19.44 -19.13
N GLY A 403 -14.56 -20.33 -19.59
CA GLY A 403 -13.11 -20.17 -19.47
C GLY A 403 -12.60 -18.95 -20.23
N LEU A 404 -12.97 -18.84 -21.53
CA LEU A 404 -12.57 -17.70 -22.32
C LEU A 404 -13.10 -16.37 -21.78
N ILE A 405 -14.35 -16.35 -21.28
CA ILE A 405 -14.93 -15.14 -20.65
C ILE A 405 -14.10 -14.75 -19.41
N ALA A 406 -13.73 -15.69 -18.55
CA ALA A 406 -12.91 -15.42 -17.37
C ALA A 406 -11.52 -14.93 -17.76
N ASP A 407 -10.89 -15.53 -18.76
CA ASP A 407 -9.57 -15.10 -19.26
C ASP A 407 -9.62 -13.69 -19.83
N LEU A 408 -10.63 -13.36 -20.66
CA LEU A 408 -10.80 -12.00 -21.18
C LEU A 408 -11.00 -10.97 -20.07
N LEU A 409 -11.83 -11.27 -19.07
CA LEU A 409 -12.09 -10.38 -17.93
C LEU A 409 -10.80 -10.07 -17.15
N SER A 410 -9.92 -11.05 -16.98
CA SER A 410 -8.65 -10.87 -16.27
C SER A 410 -7.64 -10.03 -17.04
N HIS A 411 -7.70 -10.04 -18.39
CA HIS A 411 -6.73 -9.37 -19.26
C HIS A 411 -7.18 -8.01 -19.78
N MET A 412 -8.48 -7.68 -19.68
CA MET A 412 -9.01 -6.41 -20.18
C MET A 412 -8.77 -5.25 -19.19
N LYS A 413 -8.69 -4.01 -19.72
CA LYS A 413 -8.70 -2.81 -18.90
C LYS A 413 -10.00 -2.71 -18.08
N PRO A 414 -10.05 -1.87 -17.02
CA PRO A 414 -11.26 -1.63 -16.24
C PRO A 414 -12.47 -1.31 -17.13
N GLN A 415 -13.65 -1.76 -16.72
CA GLN A 415 -14.86 -1.70 -17.56
C GLN A 415 -15.42 -0.27 -17.74
N ALA A 416 -15.31 0.57 -16.70
CA ALA A 416 -15.74 1.95 -16.75
C ALA A 416 -14.55 2.88 -17.05
N ASP A 417 -14.75 3.82 -17.96
CA ASP A 417 -13.75 4.85 -18.18
C ASP A 417 -13.66 5.77 -16.94
N PRO A 418 -12.48 6.22 -16.55
CA PRO A 418 -12.35 7.20 -15.50
C PRO A 418 -12.98 8.53 -15.95
N PRO A 419 -13.63 9.28 -15.05
CA PRO A 419 -14.10 10.62 -15.35
C PRO A 419 -12.93 11.59 -15.53
N GLU A 420 -13.24 12.88 -15.72
CA GLU A 420 -12.22 13.91 -15.73
C GLU A 420 -11.54 14.04 -14.37
N VAL A 421 -10.24 14.34 -14.38
CA VAL A 421 -9.49 14.66 -13.17
C VAL A 421 -10.03 15.93 -12.52
N VAL A 422 -9.88 16.09 -11.22
CA VAL A 422 -10.31 17.29 -10.47
C VAL A 422 -9.69 18.56 -11.05
N SER A 423 -8.44 18.50 -11.51
CA SER A 423 -7.75 19.59 -12.18
C SER A 423 -6.67 19.04 -13.11
N PRO A 424 -6.47 19.60 -14.31
CA PRO A 424 -5.35 19.26 -15.19
C PRO A 424 -3.98 19.43 -14.52
N GLU A 425 -3.88 20.31 -13.52
CA GLU A 425 -2.66 20.53 -12.73
C GLU A 425 -2.40 19.40 -11.73
N ARG A 426 -3.41 18.56 -11.43
CA ARG A 426 -3.34 17.45 -10.45
C ARG A 426 -3.63 16.12 -11.14
N PRO A 427 -2.72 15.61 -11.94
CA PRO A 427 -2.94 14.37 -12.70
C PRO A 427 -3.19 13.18 -11.77
N GLY A 428 -4.11 12.31 -12.17
CA GLY A 428 -4.46 11.10 -11.41
C GLY A 428 -5.25 11.35 -10.12
N TYR A 429 -5.72 12.58 -9.87
CA TYR A 429 -6.54 12.92 -8.71
C TYR A 429 -8.00 13.07 -9.11
N TYR A 430 -8.86 12.23 -8.53
CA TYR A 430 -10.28 12.15 -8.87
C TYR A 430 -11.15 12.36 -7.64
N LYS A 431 -12.27 13.05 -7.83
CA LYS A 431 -13.38 13.11 -6.89
C LYS A 431 -14.57 12.40 -7.53
N LEU A 432 -15.07 11.37 -6.90
CA LEU A 432 -16.04 10.42 -7.44
C LEU A 432 -17.23 10.28 -6.50
N GLU A 433 -18.34 9.79 -7.05
CA GLU A 433 -19.54 9.50 -6.28
C GLU A 433 -20.05 8.09 -6.58
N VAL A 434 -20.54 7.41 -5.55
CA VAL A 434 -21.17 6.10 -5.65
C VAL A 434 -22.50 6.11 -4.90
N PRO A 435 -23.51 5.35 -5.35
CA PRO A 435 -24.77 5.25 -4.64
C PRO A 435 -24.59 4.83 -3.19
N GLY A 436 -25.24 5.52 -2.27
CA GLY A 436 -25.39 5.14 -0.86
C GLY A 436 -26.38 3.98 -0.69
N LEU A 437 -26.73 3.69 0.54
CA LEU A 437 -27.82 2.76 0.85
C LEU A 437 -29.18 3.31 0.37
N PRO A 438 -30.22 2.45 0.19
CA PRO A 438 -31.56 2.91 -0.18
C PRO A 438 -32.05 4.04 0.71
N LYS A 439 -32.44 5.16 0.10
CA LYS A 439 -32.89 6.41 0.73
C LYS A 439 -31.77 7.27 1.36
N GLU A 440 -30.52 6.91 1.21
CA GLU A 440 -29.37 7.73 1.62
C GLU A 440 -28.76 8.48 0.43
N PRO A 441 -28.09 9.63 0.67
CA PRO A 441 -27.43 10.37 -0.37
C PRO A 441 -26.23 9.55 -0.95
N PRO A 442 -25.79 9.89 -2.18
CA PRO A 442 -24.57 9.35 -2.73
C PRO A 442 -23.37 9.59 -1.81
N ILE A 443 -22.43 8.67 -1.87
CA ILE A 443 -21.17 8.71 -1.11
C ILE A 443 -20.09 9.26 -2.01
N THR A 444 -19.49 10.37 -1.60
CA THR A 444 -18.31 10.93 -2.25
C THR A 444 -17.06 10.18 -1.80
N TYR A 445 -16.12 9.97 -2.71
CA TYR A 445 -14.80 9.45 -2.37
C TYR A 445 -13.74 10.02 -3.31
N TRP A 446 -12.50 10.02 -2.86
CA TRP A 446 -11.36 10.52 -3.61
C TRP A 446 -10.41 9.38 -3.98
N VAL A 447 -9.77 9.51 -5.13
CA VAL A 447 -8.76 8.56 -5.60
C VAL A 447 -7.53 9.32 -6.06
N GLN A 448 -6.36 8.88 -5.63
CA GLN A 448 -5.07 9.28 -6.18
C GLN A 448 -4.43 8.07 -6.86
N LEU A 449 -4.21 8.17 -8.16
CA LEU A 449 -3.43 7.21 -8.92
C LEU A 449 -1.94 7.48 -8.79
N PRO A 450 -1.09 6.44 -8.89
CA PRO A 450 0.36 6.65 -8.97
C PRO A 450 0.74 7.34 -10.28
N PRO A 451 1.92 8.00 -10.33
CA PRO A 451 2.44 8.57 -11.57
C PRO A 451 2.57 7.51 -12.67
N GLU A 452 2.36 7.91 -13.92
CA GLU A 452 2.43 7.04 -15.10
C GLU A 452 1.50 5.81 -15.00
N TYR A 453 0.31 6.00 -14.42
CA TYR A 453 -0.69 4.95 -14.32
C TYR A 453 -1.02 4.35 -15.70
N ASP A 454 -0.96 3.01 -15.79
CA ASP A 454 -1.30 2.24 -16.97
C ASP A 454 -2.48 1.29 -16.65
N PRO A 455 -3.63 1.35 -17.37
CA PRO A 455 -4.78 0.50 -17.09
C PRO A 455 -4.54 -1.00 -17.34
N TYR A 456 -3.43 -1.37 -17.94
CA TYR A 456 -3.01 -2.77 -18.18
C TYR A 456 -2.05 -3.32 -17.13
N LYS A 457 -1.62 -2.50 -16.17
CA LYS A 457 -0.88 -2.92 -14.99
C LYS A 457 -1.81 -2.98 -13.78
N LEU A 458 -1.73 -4.06 -13.02
CA LEU A 458 -2.44 -4.19 -11.73
C LEU A 458 -1.67 -3.49 -10.62
N TYR A 459 -2.31 -2.57 -9.92
CA TYR A 459 -1.73 -1.77 -8.85
C TYR A 459 -2.29 -2.18 -7.48
N PRO A 460 -1.46 -2.28 -6.45
CA PRO A 460 -1.96 -2.40 -5.09
C PRO A 460 -2.72 -1.13 -4.69
N ALA A 461 -3.66 -1.26 -3.76
CA ALA A 461 -4.46 -0.13 -3.31
C ALA A 461 -4.53 -0.03 -1.78
N ILE A 462 -4.69 1.20 -1.30
CA ILE A 462 -4.94 1.52 0.10
C ILE A 462 -6.29 2.21 0.18
N VAL A 463 -7.21 1.63 0.95
CA VAL A 463 -8.44 2.30 1.37
C VAL A 463 -8.18 2.92 2.73
N THR A 464 -8.30 4.25 2.83
CA THR A 464 -7.89 4.98 4.03
C THR A 464 -9.01 5.83 4.62
N MET A 465 -9.14 5.81 5.95
CA MET A 465 -10.24 6.43 6.68
C MET A 465 -9.72 7.51 7.63
N ASN A 466 -10.29 8.71 7.53
CA ASN A 466 -9.90 9.85 8.36
C ASN A 466 -10.43 9.74 9.79
N GLY A 467 -9.69 10.36 10.71
CA GLY A 467 -10.14 10.58 12.08
C GLY A 467 -11.14 11.73 12.21
N ALA A 468 -11.71 11.89 13.39
CA ALA A 468 -12.64 12.97 13.69
C ALA A 468 -12.00 14.35 13.47
N GLY A 469 -12.70 15.23 12.77
CA GLY A 469 -12.22 16.58 12.46
C GLY A 469 -11.22 16.67 11.32
N ASN A 470 -10.83 15.54 10.73
CA ASN A 470 -9.98 15.49 9.53
C ASN A 470 -10.83 15.21 8.29
N THR A 471 -10.26 15.48 7.10
CA THR A 471 -10.93 15.22 5.82
C THR A 471 -10.39 13.95 5.16
N ALA A 472 -11.15 13.39 4.21
CA ALA A 472 -10.70 12.27 3.39
C ALA A 472 -9.47 12.66 2.56
N GLU A 473 -9.41 13.91 2.05
CA GLU A 473 -8.26 14.41 1.29
C GLU A 473 -6.97 14.40 2.13
N SER A 474 -7.05 14.75 3.42
CA SER A 474 -5.86 14.73 4.30
C SER A 474 -5.26 13.33 4.46
N GLN A 475 -6.06 12.29 4.31
CA GLN A 475 -5.57 10.91 4.31
C GLN A 475 -4.87 10.56 3.00
N ILE A 476 -5.31 11.10 1.87
CA ILE A 476 -4.57 10.97 0.61
C ILE A 476 -3.21 11.65 0.74
N ASP A 477 -3.15 12.85 1.32
CA ASP A 477 -1.89 13.58 1.52
C ASP A 477 -0.94 12.80 2.45
N TRP A 478 -1.45 12.15 3.48
CA TRP A 478 -0.64 11.33 4.39
C TRP A 478 0.07 10.17 3.65
N TRP A 479 -0.58 9.52 2.69
CA TRP A 479 -0.03 8.41 1.90
C TRP A 479 0.75 8.85 0.67
N ALA A 480 0.17 9.76 -0.10
CA ALA A 480 0.70 10.17 -1.40
C ALA A 480 1.62 11.39 -1.34
N GLY A 481 1.69 12.07 -0.19
CA GLY A 481 2.50 13.28 0.02
C GLY A 481 1.88 14.54 -0.58
N ASP A 482 2.60 15.64 -0.44
CA ASP A 482 2.19 16.94 -0.95
C ASP A 482 2.34 17.05 -2.47
N TRP A 483 1.61 18.00 -3.05
CA TRP A 483 1.77 18.41 -4.43
C TRP A 483 3.03 19.26 -4.61
N VAL A 484 3.92 18.85 -5.49
CA VAL A 484 5.18 19.54 -5.79
C VAL A 484 5.20 19.99 -7.24
N ASN A 485 5.58 21.27 -7.47
CA ASN A 485 5.84 21.77 -8.80
C ASN A 485 7.26 21.32 -9.23
N PRO A 486 7.39 20.51 -10.30
CA PRO A 486 8.69 19.99 -10.72
C PRO A 486 9.70 21.09 -11.13
N ARG A 487 9.24 22.25 -11.61
CA ARG A 487 10.13 23.38 -11.93
C ARG A 487 10.77 23.99 -10.69
N ARG A 488 10.02 24.15 -9.59
CA ARG A 488 10.58 24.67 -8.32
C ARG A 488 11.48 23.67 -7.61
N ALA A 489 11.31 22.38 -7.88
CA ALA A 489 12.18 21.35 -7.34
C ALA A 489 13.55 21.32 -8.03
N SER A 490 13.63 21.64 -9.33
CA SER A 490 14.90 21.78 -10.06
C SER A 490 15.65 23.06 -9.68
N GLU A 491 14.94 24.17 -9.51
CA GLU A 491 15.53 25.45 -9.07
C GLU A 491 16.18 25.35 -7.69
N LYS A 492 15.57 24.65 -6.73
CA LYS A 492 16.19 24.42 -5.41
C LYS A 492 17.43 23.53 -5.43
N ASN A 493 17.61 22.71 -6.46
CA ASN A 493 18.82 21.90 -6.65
C ASN A 493 19.92 22.65 -7.43
N GLU A 494 19.57 23.65 -8.25
CA GLU A 494 20.53 24.49 -8.98
C GLU A 494 21.06 25.67 -8.12
N ASP A 495 20.24 26.22 -7.23
CA ASP A 495 20.65 27.27 -6.27
C ASP A 495 21.64 26.79 -5.19
N ALA A 496 21.83 25.48 -5.04
CA ALA A 496 22.88 24.94 -4.16
C ALA A 496 24.31 25.13 -4.72
N SER A 497 24.45 25.60 -5.96
CA SER A 497 25.73 25.79 -6.64
C SER A 497 26.13 27.26 -6.87
N ASN A 498 25.25 28.25 -6.60
CA ASN A 498 25.57 29.68 -6.72
C ASN A 498 25.29 30.43 -5.41
N PRO A 499 26.21 31.30 -4.93
CA PRO A 499 25.95 32.13 -3.77
C PRO A 499 24.90 33.22 -4.08
N PRO A 500 24.08 33.64 -3.08
CA PRO A 500 23.03 34.62 -3.31
C PRO A 500 23.61 36.00 -3.66
N VAL A 501 23.14 36.54 -4.77
CA VAL A 501 23.36 37.93 -5.16
C VAL A 501 22.44 38.80 -4.29
N PRO A 502 22.95 39.92 -3.68
CA PRO A 502 22.15 40.80 -2.84
C PRO A 502 21.02 41.48 -3.65
N ASP A 503 19.83 41.50 -3.12
CA ASP A 503 18.68 42.20 -3.69
C ASP A 503 18.93 43.71 -3.80
N GLU A 504 19.12 44.18 -5.02
CA GLU A 504 19.00 45.61 -5.32
C GLU A 504 17.51 46.00 -5.35
N LYS A 505 17.12 46.89 -4.45
CA LYS A 505 15.79 47.50 -4.39
C LYS A 505 15.46 48.18 -5.72
N LYS A 506 14.47 47.67 -6.46
CA LYS A 506 13.85 48.41 -7.58
C LYS A 506 12.81 49.40 -7.05
N PRO A 507 12.74 50.59 -7.64
CA PRO A 507 11.81 51.65 -7.22
C PRO A 507 10.38 51.37 -7.71
N ASP A 508 9.39 51.86 -6.97
CA ASP A 508 7.95 51.82 -7.23
C ASP A 508 7.58 52.32 -8.63
N GLU A 509 7.06 51.44 -9.51
CA GLU A 509 6.38 51.84 -10.73
C GLU A 509 4.86 51.81 -10.56
N LYS A 510 4.27 52.92 -10.91
CA LYS A 510 2.83 53.22 -10.87
C LYS A 510 2.01 52.31 -11.76
N LYS A 511 0.88 51.80 -11.21
CA LYS A 511 -0.16 51.13 -11.95
C LYS A 511 -0.68 51.97 -13.12
N SER A 512 -0.65 51.38 -14.33
CA SER A 512 -1.50 51.76 -15.45
C SER A 512 -2.29 50.53 -15.88
N ASP A 513 -3.62 50.64 -15.82
CA ASP A 513 -4.57 49.65 -16.28
C ASP A 513 -4.49 49.48 -17.82
N GLU A 514 -3.88 48.40 -18.28
CA GLU A 514 -4.12 47.87 -19.63
C GLU A 514 -4.46 46.39 -19.48
N LYS A 515 -5.77 46.08 -19.66
CA LYS A 515 -6.26 44.72 -19.91
C LYS A 515 -5.72 44.23 -21.27
N LYS A 516 -4.57 43.56 -21.25
CA LYS A 516 -4.17 42.62 -22.29
C LYS A 516 -4.55 41.21 -21.81
N SER A 517 -5.41 40.52 -22.58
CA SER A 517 -5.65 39.09 -22.42
C SER A 517 -4.34 38.32 -22.62
N ALA A 518 -3.62 38.09 -21.52
CA ALA A 518 -2.49 37.18 -21.53
C ALA A 518 -3.08 35.77 -21.67
N GLU A 519 -2.83 35.11 -22.81
CA GLU A 519 -2.93 33.66 -22.90
C GLU A 519 -2.15 33.07 -21.74
N LYS A 520 -2.86 32.42 -20.80
CA LYS A 520 -2.22 31.71 -19.68
C LYS A 520 -1.31 30.66 -20.29
N ALA A 521 -0.01 30.78 -20.05
CA ALA A 521 0.95 29.72 -20.33
C ALA A 521 0.40 28.39 -19.76
N PRO A 522 0.53 27.27 -20.50
CA PRO A 522 -0.01 25.99 -20.05
C PRO A 522 0.51 25.66 -18.65
N ALA A 523 -0.42 25.39 -17.74
CA ALA A 523 -0.11 25.05 -16.36
C ALA A 523 0.79 23.80 -16.32
N VAL A 524 1.89 23.87 -15.59
CA VAL A 524 2.79 22.74 -15.45
C VAL A 524 2.16 21.73 -14.49
N PRO A 525 1.96 20.46 -14.91
CA PRO A 525 1.41 19.44 -14.05
C PRO A 525 2.25 19.26 -12.78
N MET A 526 1.61 19.30 -11.62
CA MET A 526 2.23 19.00 -10.33
C MET A 526 2.41 17.48 -10.17
N THR A 527 3.31 17.06 -9.30
CA THR A 527 3.53 15.66 -8.94
C THR A 527 3.38 15.45 -7.45
N ARG A 528 2.94 14.27 -7.05
CA ARG A 528 2.95 13.82 -5.65
C ARG A 528 4.33 13.26 -5.29
N ASN A 529 4.85 13.61 -4.12
CA ASN A 529 6.19 13.19 -3.67
C ASN A 529 6.17 12.12 -2.57
N GLY A 530 4.99 11.66 -2.14
CA GLY A 530 4.86 10.70 -1.05
C GLY A 530 5.12 9.25 -1.44
N HIS A 531 5.06 8.38 -0.43
CA HIS A 531 5.47 7.00 -0.58
C HIS A 531 4.50 6.17 -1.43
N ALA A 532 3.18 6.40 -1.36
CA ALA A 532 2.23 5.72 -2.24
C ALA A 532 2.54 5.99 -3.72
N ALA A 533 2.91 7.22 -4.07
CA ALA A 533 3.35 7.57 -5.42
C ALA A 533 4.64 6.82 -5.81
N ARG A 534 5.62 6.73 -4.89
CA ARG A 534 6.89 6.00 -5.13
C ARG A 534 6.69 4.51 -5.33
N TYR A 535 5.89 3.87 -4.50
CA TYR A 535 5.66 2.42 -4.50
C TYR A 535 4.58 1.98 -5.50
N GLY A 536 3.91 2.92 -6.17
CA GLY A 536 2.89 2.62 -7.16
C GLY A 536 1.57 2.13 -6.57
N TYR A 537 1.12 2.69 -5.45
CA TYR A 537 -0.15 2.37 -4.83
C TYR A 537 -1.24 3.37 -5.24
N ILE A 538 -2.43 2.86 -5.50
CA ILE A 538 -3.65 3.66 -5.63
C ILE A 538 -4.16 3.96 -4.22
N VAL A 539 -4.44 5.22 -3.91
CA VAL A 539 -5.01 5.61 -2.62
C VAL A 539 -6.47 5.99 -2.79
N ILE A 540 -7.36 5.39 -2.00
CA ILE A 540 -8.82 5.57 -2.04
C ILE A 540 -9.25 6.10 -0.67
N ALA A 541 -9.89 7.25 -0.63
CA ALA A 541 -10.37 7.87 0.61
C ALA A 541 -11.87 8.15 0.53
N PRO A 542 -12.74 7.27 1.07
CA PRO A 542 -14.18 7.49 1.12
C PRO A 542 -14.57 8.55 2.14
N GLN A 543 -15.61 9.33 1.84
CA GLN A 543 -16.33 10.16 2.82
C GLN A 543 -17.24 9.24 3.66
N TRP A 544 -16.63 8.43 4.52
CA TRP A 544 -17.31 7.39 5.26
C TRP A 544 -18.10 7.91 6.47
N SER A 545 -17.65 9.01 7.08
CA SER A 545 -18.31 9.65 8.21
C SER A 545 -19.20 10.82 7.78
N VAL A 546 -20.20 11.13 8.58
CA VAL A 546 -21.01 12.35 8.40
C VAL A 546 -20.27 13.56 8.99
N GLU A 547 -20.70 14.75 8.57
CA GLU A 547 -20.15 15.99 9.09
C GLU A 547 -20.28 16.07 10.61
N HIS A 548 -19.22 16.53 11.29
CA HIS A 548 -19.12 16.64 12.77
C HIS A 548 -19.21 15.32 13.55
N GLN A 549 -19.14 14.16 12.90
CA GLN A 549 -19.07 12.88 13.58
C GLN A 549 -17.79 12.76 14.42
N LYS A 550 -17.94 12.37 15.69
CA LYS A 550 -16.84 12.27 16.66
C LYS A 550 -16.55 10.83 17.10
N LYS A 551 -17.41 9.88 16.75
CA LYS A 551 -17.30 8.46 17.12
C LYS A 551 -17.73 7.60 15.95
N TYR A 552 -17.12 6.43 15.83
CA TYR A 552 -17.55 5.40 14.94
C TYR A 552 -18.88 4.79 15.43
N ASN A 553 -19.85 4.61 14.52
CA ASN A 553 -21.21 4.17 14.89
C ASN A 553 -21.44 2.68 14.62
N TYR A 554 -20.52 1.99 13.96
CA TYR A 554 -20.64 0.58 13.56
C TYR A 554 -21.82 0.30 12.60
N SER A 555 -22.24 1.28 11.83
CA SER A 555 -23.46 1.27 11.03
C SER A 555 -23.25 0.65 9.65
N ALA A 556 -24.36 0.13 9.06
CA ALA A 556 -24.37 -0.35 7.69
C ALA A 556 -23.92 0.72 6.67
N ARG A 557 -24.27 2.01 6.94
CA ARG A 557 -23.88 3.13 6.09
C ARG A 557 -22.36 3.30 6.02
N GLU A 558 -21.68 3.25 7.17
CA GLU A 558 -20.22 3.40 7.24
C GLU A 558 -19.50 2.26 6.51
N HIS A 559 -19.97 1.00 6.69
CA HIS A 559 -19.48 -0.14 5.91
C HIS A 559 -19.73 0.04 4.42
N ALA A 560 -20.96 0.40 4.03
CA ALA A 560 -21.32 0.61 2.62
C ALA A 560 -20.47 1.72 1.98
N ALA A 561 -20.16 2.79 2.71
CA ALA A 561 -19.30 3.86 2.21
C ALA A 561 -17.92 3.35 1.80
N VAL A 562 -17.30 2.52 2.63
CA VAL A 562 -15.98 1.94 2.38
C VAL A 562 -16.04 0.90 1.24
N LEU A 563 -16.94 -0.05 1.34
CA LEU A 563 -17.03 -1.18 0.41
C LEU A 563 -17.50 -0.76 -0.99
N ASN A 564 -18.47 0.16 -1.08
CA ASN A 564 -18.97 0.62 -2.37
C ASN A 564 -17.95 1.51 -3.09
N SER A 565 -17.21 2.36 -2.35
CA SER A 565 -16.10 3.15 -2.92
C SER A 565 -14.99 2.26 -3.47
N LEU A 566 -14.61 1.19 -2.75
CA LEU A 566 -13.63 0.22 -3.24
C LEU A 566 -14.13 -0.48 -4.50
N ARG A 567 -15.38 -0.98 -4.51
CA ARG A 567 -15.96 -1.67 -5.68
C ARG A 567 -16.04 -0.76 -6.89
N ASP A 568 -16.44 0.51 -6.73
CA ASP A 568 -16.48 1.47 -7.84
C ASP A 568 -15.08 1.82 -8.33
N ALA A 569 -14.10 1.99 -7.43
CA ALA A 569 -12.70 2.19 -7.82
C ALA A 569 -12.16 0.99 -8.63
N CYS A 570 -12.47 -0.26 -8.25
CA CYS A 570 -12.10 -1.46 -9.01
C CYS A 570 -12.74 -1.55 -10.41
N ARG A 571 -13.94 -0.93 -10.60
CA ARG A 571 -14.57 -0.82 -11.92
C ARG A 571 -13.89 0.20 -12.83
N ARG A 572 -13.22 1.21 -12.27
CA ARG A 572 -12.64 2.34 -13.01
C ARG A 572 -11.13 2.24 -13.13
N PHE A 573 -10.47 1.63 -12.16
CA PHE A 573 -9.01 1.60 -12.07
C PHE A 573 -8.51 0.16 -11.95
N SER A 574 -7.29 -0.07 -12.44
CA SER A 574 -6.66 -1.40 -12.49
C SER A 574 -6.06 -1.75 -11.14
N ILE A 575 -6.92 -2.12 -10.19
CA ILE A 575 -6.54 -2.51 -8.85
C ILE A 575 -6.25 -4.01 -8.79
N ASP A 576 -5.12 -4.39 -8.18
CA ASP A 576 -4.84 -5.76 -7.77
C ASP A 576 -5.68 -6.07 -6.53
N THR A 577 -6.79 -6.76 -6.71
CA THR A 577 -7.74 -7.07 -5.64
C THR A 577 -7.15 -7.99 -4.56
N ASP A 578 -6.02 -8.64 -4.82
CA ASP A 578 -5.29 -9.42 -3.83
C ASP A 578 -4.31 -8.58 -2.99
N ARG A 579 -4.12 -7.30 -3.34
CA ARG A 579 -3.26 -6.36 -2.63
C ARG A 579 -4.00 -5.07 -2.27
N VAL A 580 -5.16 -5.21 -1.64
CA VAL A 580 -5.94 -4.08 -1.09
C VAL A 580 -5.77 -4.05 0.42
N TYR A 581 -5.30 -2.92 0.93
CA TYR A 581 -5.04 -2.70 2.35
C TYR A 581 -6.05 -1.69 2.90
N LEU A 582 -6.52 -1.93 4.13
CA LEU A 582 -7.43 -1.04 4.84
C LEU A 582 -6.68 -0.32 5.94
N SER A 583 -6.71 1.00 5.96
CA SER A 583 -6.03 1.81 6.98
C SER A 583 -6.88 2.96 7.47
N GLY A 584 -6.60 3.45 8.67
CA GLY A 584 -7.26 4.62 9.21
C GLY A 584 -6.66 5.09 10.52
N TYR A 585 -6.89 6.37 10.80
CA TYR A 585 -6.38 7.07 11.95
C TYR A 585 -7.50 7.43 12.95
N SER A 586 -7.27 7.23 14.24
CA SER A 586 -8.17 7.64 15.31
C SER A 586 -9.57 6.99 15.14
N MET A 587 -10.64 7.76 15.02
CA MET A 587 -12.00 7.28 14.73
C MET A 587 -12.04 6.42 13.44
N GLY A 588 -11.27 6.80 12.42
CA GLY A 588 -11.12 5.98 11.21
C GLY A 588 -10.40 4.67 11.48
N GLY A 589 -9.46 4.65 12.42
CA GLY A 589 -8.79 3.43 12.87
C GLY A 589 -9.73 2.47 13.62
N ASP A 590 -10.66 3.00 14.44
CA ASP A 590 -11.70 2.19 15.09
C ASP A 590 -12.58 1.48 14.05
N ALA A 591 -12.99 2.22 13.01
CA ALA A 591 -13.76 1.69 11.90
C ALA A 591 -12.96 0.63 11.08
N VAL A 592 -11.67 0.88 10.85
CA VAL A 592 -10.77 -0.04 10.15
C VAL A 592 -10.64 -1.36 10.89
N TRP A 593 -10.57 -1.33 12.21
CA TRP A 593 -10.51 -2.56 13.00
C TRP A 593 -11.77 -3.40 12.83
N ASP A 594 -12.94 -2.79 12.98
CA ASP A 594 -14.23 -3.46 12.84
C ASP A 594 -14.47 -3.97 11.40
N ILE A 595 -14.29 -3.11 10.38
CA ILE A 595 -14.49 -3.46 8.96
C ILE A 595 -13.47 -4.53 8.52
N GLY A 596 -12.24 -4.46 9.03
CA GLY A 596 -11.21 -5.45 8.76
C GLY A 596 -11.58 -6.85 9.27
N LEU A 597 -12.13 -6.93 10.48
CA LEU A 597 -12.61 -8.19 11.07
C LEU A 597 -13.92 -8.66 10.45
N ALA A 598 -14.81 -7.75 10.05
CA ALA A 598 -16.09 -8.08 9.44
C ALA A 598 -15.95 -8.67 8.03
N HIS A 599 -14.93 -8.27 7.28
CA HIS A 599 -14.70 -8.67 5.89
C HIS A 599 -13.26 -9.15 5.66
N PRO A 600 -12.80 -10.22 6.34
CA PRO A 600 -11.42 -10.70 6.26
C PRO A 600 -11.05 -11.26 4.87
N ASP A 601 -12.03 -11.51 4.01
CA ASP A 601 -11.90 -11.98 2.63
C ASP A 601 -11.49 -10.87 1.64
N LEU A 602 -11.61 -9.59 2.03
CA LEU A 602 -11.36 -8.46 1.14
C LEU A 602 -9.93 -7.90 1.25
N TRP A 603 -9.31 -8.00 2.42
CA TRP A 603 -8.11 -7.24 2.74
C TRP A 603 -6.85 -8.10 2.71
N ALA A 604 -5.79 -7.59 2.08
CA ALA A 604 -4.45 -8.14 2.19
C ALA A 604 -3.79 -7.80 3.52
N GLY A 605 -4.26 -6.75 4.19
CA GLY A 605 -3.85 -6.35 5.52
C GLY A 605 -4.64 -5.16 6.05
N VAL A 606 -4.64 -5.01 7.38
CA VAL A 606 -5.43 -4.02 8.12
C VAL A 606 -4.50 -3.22 9.03
N ILE A 607 -4.55 -1.87 8.95
CA ILE A 607 -3.60 -0.96 9.56
C ILE A 607 -4.34 0.09 10.41
N PRO A 608 -4.79 -0.23 11.62
CA PRO A 608 -5.38 0.73 12.55
C PRO A 608 -4.29 1.55 13.24
N ILE A 609 -4.39 2.88 13.16
CA ILE A 609 -3.44 3.84 13.76
C ILE A 609 -4.14 4.63 14.85
N SER A 610 -3.59 4.65 16.07
CA SER A 610 -4.18 5.30 17.25
C SER A 610 -5.65 4.95 17.47
N ALA A 611 -5.97 3.66 17.30
CA ALA A 611 -7.32 3.11 17.24
C ALA A 611 -7.72 2.36 18.52
N LEU A 612 -9.00 2.03 18.63
CA LEU A 612 -9.57 1.20 19.68
C LEU A 612 -10.39 0.06 19.05
N ALA A 613 -10.06 -1.19 19.40
CA ALA A 613 -10.90 -2.35 19.14
C ALA A 613 -12.03 -2.40 20.16
N ASP A 614 -13.28 -2.24 19.71
CA ASP A 614 -14.43 -2.22 20.62
C ASP A 614 -15.63 -2.95 20.00
N ARG A 615 -16.68 -3.19 20.80
CA ARG A 615 -17.96 -3.79 20.39
C ARG A 615 -17.80 -5.10 19.62
N TYR A 616 -18.14 -5.12 18.32
CA TYR A 616 -18.13 -6.33 17.47
C TYR A 616 -16.75 -6.95 17.35
N CYS A 617 -15.67 -6.16 17.48
CA CYS A 617 -14.29 -6.66 17.45
C CYS A 617 -14.08 -7.78 18.47
N ASN A 618 -14.66 -7.65 19.67
CA ASN A 618 -14.57 -8.68 20.72
C ASN A 618 -15.26 -10.00 20.35
N PHE A 619 -16.27 -9.97 19.46
CA PHE A 619 -16.98 -11.16 18.98
C PHE A 619 -16.36 -11.70 17.68
N TYR A 620 -15.71 -10.86 16.89
CA TYR A 620 -15.09 -11.21 15.60
C TYR A 620 -13.59 -11.51 15.72
N TRP A 621 -13.04 -11.57 16.92
CA TRP A 621 -11.60 -11.72 17.15
C TRP A 621 -10.98 -12.93 16.42
N GLU A 622 -11.72 -14.03 16.23
CA GLU A 622 -11.25 -15.21 15.49
C GLU A 622 -11.06 -14.92 13.99
N ASN A 623 -11.78 -13.94 13.44
CA ASN A 623 -11.65 -13.54 12.04
C ASN A 623 -10.26 -12.95 11.73
N ALA A 624 -9.57 -12.38 12.73
CA ALA A 624 -8.20 -11.88 12.62
C ALA A 624 -7.17 -12.96 12.22
N LYS A 625 -7.52 -14.24 12.33
CA LYS A 625 -6.67 -15.33 11.85
C LYS A 625 -6.37 -15.26 10.35
N TYR A 626 -7.27 -14.65 9.58
CA TYR A 626 -7.27 -14.71 8.11
C TYR A 626 -6.78 -13.43 7.44
N VAL A 627 -6.58 -12.37 8.21
CA VAL A 627 -6.08 -11.10 7.69
C VAL A 627 -4.95 -10.56 8.58
N PRO A 628 -3.80 -10.18 8.00
CA PRO A 628 -2.71 -9.60 8.78
C PRO A 628 -3.07 -8.23 9.36
N PHE A 629 -2.66 -7.97 10.61
CA PHE A 629 -2.82 -6.69 11.29
C PHE A 629 -1.48 -6.02 11.55
N TYR A 630 -1.43 -4.70 11.31
CA TYR A 630 -0.31 -3.83 11.66
C TYR A 630 -0.84 -2.65 12.49
N VAL A 631 -0.75 -2.76 13.80
CA VAL A 631 -1.34 -1.81 14.76
C VAL A 631 -0.29 -0.81 15.21
N VAL A 632 -0.55 0.49 15.09
CA VAL A 632 0.37 1.54 15.55
C VAL A 632 -0.31 2.42 16.58
N LEU A 633 0.35 2.62 17.71
CA LEU A 633 -0.18 3.43 18.81
C LEU A 633 0.94 4.09 19.62
N GLY A 634 0.58 5.07 20.43
CA GLY A 634 1.49 5.74 21.35
C GLY A 634 1.31 5.24 22.78
N GLU A 635 2.42 5.13 23.53
CA GLU A 635 2.43 4.71 24.94
C GLU A 635 1.49 5.60 25.82
N PHE A 636 1.36 6.89 25.48
CA PHE A 636 0.55 7.87 26.19
C PHE A 636 -0.77 8.21 25.49
N ASP A 637 -1.24 7.37 24.56
CA ASP A 637 -2.56 7.53 23.93
C ASP A 637 -3.71 7.03 24.83
N GLY A 638 -3.77 7.58 26.03
CA GLY A 638 -4.79 7.24 27.03
C GLY A 638 -4.72 5.79 27.49
N SER A 639 -5.85 5.10 27.47
CA SER A 639 -5.96 3.68 27.87
C SER A 639 -6.11 2.73 26.68
N LYS A 640 -5.77 3.15 25.46
CA LYS A 640 -6.02 2.35 24.24
C LYS A 640 -5.29 1.03 24.26
N LEU A 641 -3.98 1.02 24.47
CA LEU A 641 -3.21 -0.21 24.58
C LEU A 641 -3.79 -1.17 25.63
N THR A 642 -4.12 -0.66 26.81
CA THR A 642 -4.69 -1.49 27.89
C THR A 642 -6.05 -2.10 27.52
N LYS A 643 -6.88 -1.36 26.79
CA LYS A 643 -8.19 -1.86 26.32
C LYS A 643 -8.04 -2.88 25.20
N ASP A 644 -7.16 -2.62 24.25
CA ASP A 644 -6.91 -3.50 23.10
C ASP A 644 -6.07 -4.73 23.46
N ALA A 645 -5.37 -4.68 24.62
CA ALA A 645 -4.46 -5.75 25.05
C ALA A 645 -5.13 -7.13 25.08
N LEU A 646 -6.41 -7.22 25.47
CA LEU A 646 -7.12 -8.49 25.51
C LEU A 646 -7.19 -9.18 24.14
N ASP A 647 -7.56 -8.43 23.10
CA ASP A 647 -7.69 -8.98 21.75
C ASP A 647 -6.31 -9.13 21.09
N LEU A 648 -5.41 -8.17 21.24
CA LEU A 648 -4.03 -8.26 20.75
C LEU A 648 -3.28 -9.42 21.36
N ASP A 649 -3.40 -9.65 22.68
CA ASP A 649 -2.83 -10.80 23.37
C ASP A 649 -3.34 -12.12 22.78
N ARG A 650 -4.64 -12.21 22.49
CA ARG A 650 -5.21 -13.39 21.83
C ARG A 650 -4.55 -13.59 20.45
N TYR A 651 -4.49 -12.56 19.61
CA TYR A 651 -3.89 -12.68 18.28
C TYR A 651 -2.44 -13.17 18.36
N LEU A 652 -1.63 -12.57 19.23
CA LEU A 652 -0.23 -12.91 19.40
C LEU A 652 -0.03 -14.31 20.01
N LYS A 653 -0.80 -14.67 21.04
CA LYS A 653 -0.74 -15.98 21.69
C LYS A 653 -1.18 -17.14 20.77
N TYR A 654 -2.22 -16.92 19.96
CA TYR A 654 -2.65 -17.90 18.96
C TYR A 654 -1.74 -17.96 17.73
N GLY A 655 -0.83 -16.99 17.57
CA GLY A 655 0.11 -16.95 16.45
C GLY A 655 -0.51 -16.38 15.17
N TYR A 656 -1.53 -15.53 15.31
CA TYR A 656 -2.08 -14.79 14.17
C TYR A 656 -1.05 -13.79 13.66
N ASN A 657 -1.18 -13.39 12.40
CA ASN A 657 -0.26 -12.45 11.79
C ASN A 657 -0.58 -11.02 12.23
N ALA A 658 -0.26 -10.71 13.48
CA ALA A 658 -0.42 -9.39 14.08
C ALA A 658 0.94 -8.84 14.50
N THR A 659 1.15 -7.56 14.19
CA THR A 659 2.31 -6.78 14.65
C THR A 659 1.77 -5.53 15.33
N THR A 660 2.21 -5.27 16.55
CA THR A 660 1.82 -4.08 17.30
C THR A 660 3.05 -3.22 17.55
N ILE A 661 2.98 -1.95 17.19
CA ILE A 661 4.05 -0.96 17.36
C ILE A 661 3.59 0.08 18.39
N GLU A 662 4.33 0.20 19.47
CA GLU A 662 4.12 1.20 20.51
C GLU A 662 5.23 2.24 20.50
N TYR A 663 4.92 3.48 20.16
CA TYR A 663 5.88 4.59 20.19
C TYR A 663 6.07 5.12 21.61
N GLN A 664 7.33 5.14 22.08
CA GLN A 664 7.68 5.49 23.46
C GLN A 664 7.42 6.98 23.75
N GLY A 665 6.65 7.24 24.82
CA GLY A 665 6.32 8.58 25.28
C GLY A 665 5.43 9.39 24.35
N ARG A 666 4.95 8.80 23.23
CA ARG A 666 4.05 9.45 22.26
C ARG A 666 2.60 9.25 22.66
N GLY A 667 1.75 10.18 22.26
CA GLY A 667 0.31 10.14 22.51
C GLY A 667 -0.52 9.82 21.28
N HIS A 668 -1.66 10.50 21.14
CA HIS A 668 -2.58 10.35 20.03
C HIS A 668 -2.04 11.02 18.77
N ASP A 669 -1.28 10.30 17.96
CA ASP A 669 -0.53 10.80 16.81
C ASP A 669 -0.78 9.96 15.57
N ASN A 670 -0.44 10.49 14.38
CA ASN A 670 -0.60 9.80 13.11
C ASN A 670 0.61 8.94 12.71
N PHE A 671 1.73 9.03 13.42
CA PHE A 671 2.95 8.24 13.24
C PHE A 671 3.44 8.13 11.80
N HIS A 672 3.53 9.26 11.08
CA HIS A 672 3.98 9.26 9.70
C HIS A 672 5.41 8.68 9.53
N GLU A 673 6.24 8.73 10.55
CA GLU A 673 7.56 8.11 10.57
C GLU A 673 7.55 6.58 10.40
N GLU A 674 6.42 5.91 10.67
CA GLU A 674 6.25 4.47 10.47
C GLU A 674 5.96 4.08 9.02
N ILE A 675 5.72 5.04 8.14
CA ILE A 675 5.21 4.81 6.78
C ILE A 675 6.09 3.86 5.95
N LEU A 676 7.42 3.94 6.05
CA LEU A 676 8.33 3.06 5.32
C LEU A 676 8.23 1.60 5.77
N ARG A 677 8.10 1.37 7.09
CA ARG A 677 7.92 0.04 7.65
C ARG A 677 6.56 -0.53 7.27
N ILE A 678 5.53 0.31 7.20
CA ILE A 678 4.20 -0.07 6.71
C ILE A 678 4.27 -0.50 5.24
N PHE A 679 4.97 0.23 4.36
CA PHE A 679 5.15 -0.17 2.95
C PHE A 679 5.96 -1.46 2.81
N ASP A 680 7.03 -1.66 3.59
CA ASP A 680 7.76 -2.93 3.61
C ASP A 680 6.85 -4.09 4.05
N TRP A 681 6.01 -3.88 5.07
CA TRP A 681 5.05 -4.87 5.53
C TRP A 681 3.99 -5.16 4.46
N MET A 682 3.33 -4.14 3.89
CA MET A 682 2.33 -4.31 2.83
C MET A 682 2.88 -5.09 1.63
N GLY A 683 4.13 -4.84 1.24
CA GLY A 683 4.77 -5.54 0.12
C GLY A 683 4.87 -7.05 0.28
N ARG A 684 4.68 -7.59 1.49
CA ARG A 684 4.84 -9.02 1.83
C ARG A 684 3.54 -9.79 1.87
N PHE A 685 2.39 -9.11 1.88
CA PHE A 685 1.10 -9.74 2.07
C PHE A 685 0.20 -9.62 0.85
N ARG A 686 -0.54 -10.70 0.62
CA ARG A 686 -1.64 -10.79 -0.33
C ARG A 686 -2.78 -11.54 0.34
N ARG A 687 -4.03 -11.22 0.04
CA ARG A 687 -5.15 -12.02 0.51
C ARG A 687 -5.12 -13.42 -0.13
N ASN A 688 -5.56 -14.41 0.60
CA ASN A 688 -5.89 -15.71 0.04
C ASN A 688 -7.37 -15.73 -0.34
N PHE A 689 -7.68 -15.57 -1.63
CA PHE A 689 -9.08 -15.46 -2.07
C PHE A 689 -9.84 -16.80 -2.03
N PHE A 690 -9.17 -17.93 -2.16
CA PHE A 690 -9.80 -19.27 -2.11
C PHE A 690 -9.24 -20.13 -0.96
N PRO A 691 -9.47 -19.76 0.33
CA PRO A 691 -9.02 -20.58 1.43
C PRO A 691 -9.72 -21.93 1.42
N ARG A 692 -8.94 -23.00 1.67
CA ARG A 692 -9.47 -24.37 1.75
C ARG A 692 -10.29 -24.62 3.01
N GLU A 693 -10.03 -23.85 4.06
CA GLU A 693 -10.71 -23.95 5.34
C GLU A 693 -10.76 -22.60 6.03
N PHE A 694 -11.92 -22.24 6.55
CA PHE A 694 -12.08 -21.05 7.38
C PHE A 694 -13.17 -21.23 8.43
N THR A 695 -13.08 -20.45 9.49
CA THR A 695 -14.10 -20.30 10.54
C THR A 695 -14.20 -18.82 10.85
N CYS A 696 -15.37 -18.23 10.63
CA CYS A 696 -15.62 -16.82 10.91
C CYS A 696 -16.89 -16.64 11.74
N SER A 697 -17.04 -15.47 12.32
CA SER A 697 -18.18 -15.07 13.14
C SER A 697 -18.81 -13.80 12.59
N THR A 698 -20.15 -13.69 12.67
CA THR A 698 -20.90 -12.49 12.29
C THR A 698 -22.09 -12.23 13.22
N MET A 699 -22.47 -10.95 13.37
CA MET A 699 -23.63 -10.49 14.16
C MET A 699 -24.46 -9.43 13.43
N ARG A 700 -24.18 -9.16 12.15
CA ARG A 700 -24.85 -8.12 11.36
C ARG A 700 -25.19 -8.65 9.97
N ASP A 701 -26.34 -8.31 9.44
CA ASP A 701 -26.81 -8.81 8.14
C ASP A 701 -25.96 -8.33 6.95
N TRP A 702 -25.20 -7.24 7.11
CA TRP A 702 -24.31 -6.73 6.07
C TRP A 702 -22.90 -7.31 6.12
N ASP A 703 -22.57 -8.10 7.15
CA ASP A 703 -21.28 -8.79 7.32
C ASP A 703 -21.46 -10.30 7.06
N CYS A 704 -22.16 -10.66 5.99
CA CYS A 704 -22.61 -12.03 5.75
C CYS A 704 -21.94 -12.70 4.54
N PHE A 705 -20.85 -12.16 4.00
CA PHE A 705 -20.10 -12.75 2.91
C PHE A 705 -18.67 -13.09 3.36
N PHE A 706 -18.28 -14.35 3.23
CA PHE A 706 -16.96 -14.86 3.59
C PHE A 706 -16.41 -15.74 2.47
N TRP A 707 -15.51 -15.19 1.65
CA TRP A 707 -14.88 -15.82 0.48
C TRP A 707 -15.88 -16.41 -0.50
N TRP A 708 -16.21 -17.67 -0.35
CA TRP A 708 -17.10 -18.43 -1.23
C TRP A 708 -18.41 -18.85 -0.56
N VAL A 709 -18.70 -18.35 0.64
CA VAL A 709 -19.95 -18.57 1.38
C VAL A 709 -20.67 -17.26 1.64
N GLU A 710 -21.93 -17.19 1.25
CA GLU A 710 -22.83 -16.07 1.53
C GLU A 710 -23.97 -16.55 2.43
N LEU A 711 -24.24 -15.80 3.49
CA LEU A 711 -25.29 -16.07 4.46
C LEU A 711 -26.46 -15.11 4.27
N ASP A 712 -27.69 -15.59 4.51
CA ASP A 712 -28.88 -14.77 4.53
C ASP A 712 -29.81 -15.25 5.65
N GLY A 713 -30.45 -14.34 6.36
CA GLY A 713 -31.34 -14.64 7.46
C GLY A 713 -30.61 -15.17 8.69
N LEU A 714 -29.84 -14.31 9.36
CA LEU A 714 -29.23 -14.63 10.64
C LEU A 714 -30.30 -14.85 11.73
N PRO A 715 -30.08 -15.79 12.70
CA PRO A 715 -30.97 -15.93 13.83
C PRO A 715 -31.10 -14.67 14.66
N PRO A 716 -32.27 -14.32 15.23
CA PRO A 716 -32.46 -13.09 16.01
C PRO A 716 -31.46 -12.91 17.17
N LYS A 717 -30.98 -14.01 17.78
CA LYS A 717 -29.94 -13.96 18.83
C LYS A 717 -28.55 -13.63 18.32
N SER A 718 -28.37 -13.71 17.00
CA SER A 718 -27.11 -13.37 16.33
C SER A 718 -27.20 -12.06 15.53
N GLN A 719 -28.34 -11.39 15.56
CA GLN A 719 -28.51 -10.07 14.98
C GLN A 719 -28.43 -9.01 16.08
N VAL A 720 -27.42 -8.20 16.04
CA VAL A 720 -27.20 -7.12 17.01
C VAL A 720 -27.09 -5.81 16.26
N ASP A 721 -28.02 -4.91 16.57
CA ASP A 721 -28.02 -3.55 16.02
C ASP A 721 -27.02 -2.68 16.82
N PRO A 722 -26.11 -1.95 16.15
CA PRO A 722 -25.18 -1.08 16.84
C PRO A 722 -25.83 0.03 17.68
N GLU A 723 -27.06 0.43 17.35
CA GLU A 723 -27.82 1.42 18.16
C GLU A 723 -28.27 0.86 19.52
N HIS A 724 -28.40 -0.45 19.62
CA HIS A 724 -28.83 -1.16 20.83
C HIS A 724 -27.66 -1.82 21.57
N TRP A 725 -26.52 -1.17 21.63
CA TRP A 725 -25.37 -1.66 22.38
C TRP A 725 -25.40 -1.27 23.86
N PRO A 726 -25.07 -2.14 24.84
CA PRO A 726 -24.54 -3.52 24.67
C PRO A 726 -25.62 -4.53 24.23
N PRO A 727 -25.16 -5.66 23.58
CA PRO A 727 -26.09 -6.65 23.08
C PRO A 727 -26.94 -7.28 24.21
N PRO A 728 -28.19 -7.70 23.92
CA PRO A 728 -29.03 -8.39 24.89
C PRO A 728 -28.36 -9.63 25.48
N ALA A 729 -28.70 -9.98 26.72
CA ALA A 729 -28.18 -11.18 27.38
C ALA A 729 -28.47 -12.44 26.56
N GLY A 730 -27.44 -13.26 26.32
CA GLY A 730 -27.52 -14.47 25.50
C GLY A 730 -27.33 -14.26 23.99
N SER A 731 -27.06 -13.03 23.55
CA SER A 731 -26.58 -12.78 22.17
C SER A 731 -25.27 -13.50 21.93
N ARG A 732 -25.11 -14.07 20.74
CA ARG A 732 -23.91 -14.76 20.32
C ARG A 732 -23.70 -14.61 18.82
N ALA A 733 -22.46 -14.51 18.39
CA ALA A 733 -22.13 -14.47 16.98
C ALA A 733 -22.56 -15.76 16.26
N ALA A 734 -23.13 -15.64 15.07
CA ALA A 734 -23.36 -16.74 14.18
C ALA A 734 -22.02 -17.19 13.59
N GLN A 735 -21.70 -18.46 13.68
CA GLN A 735 -20.49 -19.02 13.10
C GLN A 735 -20.74 -19.52 11.69
N VAL A 736 -19.76 -19.32 10.82
CA VAL A 736 -19.67 -19.93 9.51
C VAL A 736 -18.34 -20.68 9.40
N LYS A 737 -18.40 -21.94 9.00
CA LYS A 737 -17.23 -22.80 8.77
C LYS A 737 -17.32 -23.36 7.38
N GLY A 738 -16.29 -23.11 6.57
CA GLY A 738 -16.15 -23.68 5.24
C GLY A 738 -14.93 -24.58 5.17
N LYS A 739 -15.08 -25.76 4.52
CA LYS A 739 -13.98 -26.69 4.31
C LYS A 739 -14.07 -27.35 2.96
N ILE A 740 -12.98 -27.33 2.20
CA ILE A 740 -12.83 -28.00 0.90
C ILE A 740 -11.75 -29.08 1.03
N THR A 741 -12.12 -30.32 0.73
CA THR A 741 -11.21 -31.48 0.68
C THR A 741 -11.37 -32.18 -0.66
N GLY A 742 -10.40 -32.01 -1.55
CA GLY A 742 -10.56 -32.42 -2.95
C GLY A 742 -11.77 -31.70 -3.58
N ASN A 743 -12.73 -32.46 -4.09
CA ASN A 743 -14.01 -31.98 -4.62
C ASN A 743 -15.19 -32.07 -3.63
N ASN A 744 -14.89 -32.26 -2.33
CA ASN A 744 -15.94 -32.29 -1.29
C ASN A 744 -15.91 -30.95 -0.54
N ILE A 745 -17.06 -30.27 -0.50
CA ILE A 745 -17.29 -29.01 0.16
C ILE A 745 -18.23 -29.23 1.34
N ASN A 746 -17.78 -28.88 2.53
CA ASN A 746 -18.58 -28.94 3.74
C ASN A 746 -18.71 -27.52 4.33
N VAL A 747 -19.95 -27.10 4.56
CA VAL A 747 -20.28 -25.81 5.17
C VAL A 747 -21.14 -26.04 6.39
N PHE A 748 -20.75 -25.46 7.49
CA PHE A 748 -21.58 -25.26 8.66
C PHE A 748 -21.85 -23.78 8.84
N ALA A 749 -23.10 -23.37 8.93
CA ALA A 749 -23.48 -21.97 9.07
C ALA A 749 -24.71 -21.83 9.97
N GLY A 750 -24.63 -20.88 10.90
CA GLY A 750 -25.71 -20.49 11.78
C GLY A 750 -26.69 -19.51 11.10
N SER A 751 -27.13 -19.82 9.89
CA SER A 751 -28.02 -18.99 9.07
C SER A 751 -29.11 -19.85 8.42
N ALA A 752 -30.25 -19.23 8.09
CA ALA A 752 -31.38 -19.91 7.44
C ALA A 752 -31.07 -20.27 5.97
N GLN A 753 -30.43 -19.36 5.25
CA GLN A 753 -30.05 -19.56 3.86
C GLN A 753 -28.54 -19.44 3.70
N VAL A 754 -27.97 -20.34 2.91
CA VAL A 754 -26.53 -20.39 2.59
C VAL A 754 -26.38 -20.56 1.10
N SER A 755 -25.65 -19.62 0.48
CA SER A 755 -25.22 -19.73 -0.91
C SER A 755 -23.73 -20.02 -0.98
N ILE A 756 -23.37 -20.91 -1.89
CA ILE A 756 -21.98 -21.32 -2.13
C ILE A 756 -21.59 -20.90 -3.54
N TRP A 757 -20.54 -20.11 -3.62
CA TRP A 757 -19.99 -19.62 -4.86
C TRP A 757 -18.75 -20.45 -5.24
N LEU A 758 -18.69 -20.92 -6.49
CA LEU A 758 -17.66 -21.86 -6.92
C LEU A 758 -16.92 -21.37 -8.15
N SER A 759 -15.63 -21.68 -8.16
CA SER A 759 -14.71 -21.43 -9.27
C SER A 759 -13.87 -22.70 -9.55
N PRO A 760 -13.40 -22.93 -10.79
CA PRO A 760 -12.46 -24.00 -11.11
C PRO A 760 -11.14 -23.95 -10.33
N GLN A 761 -10.79 -22.80 -9.77
CA GLN A 761 -9.62 -22.66 -8.88
C GLN A 761 -9.83 -23.32 -7.52
N MET A 762 -11.07 -23.56 -7.12
CA MET A 762 -11.43 -24.18 -5.84
C MET A 762 -11.61 -25.69 -5.96
N VAL A 763 -12.35 -26.14 -6.97
CA VAL A 763 -12.73 -27.54 -7.22
C VAL A 763 -12.67 -27.84 -8.72
N ASP A 764 -12.38 -29.08 -9.07
CA ASP A 764 -12.32 -29.53 -10.45
C ASP A 764 -13.73 -29.76 -11.01
N PHE A 765 -14.18 -28.88 -11.91
CA PHE A 765 -15.51 -28.98 -12.56
C PHE A 765 -15.63 -30.18 -13.50
N LYS A 766 -14.51 -30.81 -13.89
CA LYS A 766 -14.51 -32.03 -14.70
C LYS A 766 -14.73 -33.30 -13.87
N GLN A 767 -14.75 -33.20 -12.55
CA GLN A 767 -14.99 -34.28 -11.62
C GLN A 767 -16.25 -34.02 -10.82
N ARG A 768 -16.83 -35.11 -10.25
CA ARG A 768 -17.98 -34.97 -9.38
C ARG A 768 -17.69 -34.15 -8.16
N VAL A 769 -18.54 -33.14 -7.89
CA VAL A 769 -18.48 -32.29 -6.71
C VAL A 769 -19.59 -32.70 -5.73
N SER A 770 -19.23 -32.84 -4.45
CA SER A 770 -20.17 -33.09 -3.36
C SER A 770 -20.22 -31.86 -2.45
N ILE A 771 -21.43 -31.37 -2.16
CA ILE A 771 -21.61 -30.18 -1.31
C ILE A 771 -22.60 -30.54 -0.20
N VAL A 772 -22.14 -30.34 1.04
CA VAL A 772 -22.92 -30.59 2.27
C VAL A 772 -23.03 -29.30 3.06
N VAL A 773 -24.25 -28.88 3.39
CA VAL A 773 -24.53 -27.71 4.23
C VAL A 773 -25.30 -28.15 5.45
N ASN A 774 -24.78 -27.88 6.64
CA ASN A 774 -25.38 -28.27 7.92
C ASN A 774 -25.74 -29.76 7.98
N GLY A 775 -24.91 -30.65 7.42
CA GLY A 775 -25.12 -32.10 7.36
C GLY A 775 -26.07 -32.55 6.25
N GLN A 776 -26.67 -31.64 5.48
CA GLN A 776 -27.56 -31.99 4.37
C GLN A 776 -26.81 -31.82 3.03
N GLN A 777 -26.90 -32.86 2.19
CA GLN A 777 -26.31 -32.81 0.85
C GLN A 777 -27.22 -31.99 -0.08
N ILE A 778 -26.69 -30.92 -0.65
CA ILE A 778 -27.43 -30.01 -1.53
C ILE A 778 -27.11 -30.17 -3.00
N TYR A 779 -26.01 -30.83 -3.34
CA TYR A 779 -25.63 -31.13 -4.72
C TYR A 779 -25.03 -32.52 -4.84
N ALA A 780 -25.75 -33.41 -5.56
CA ALA A 780 -25.36 -34.81 -5.76
C ALA A 780 -25.83 -35.43 -7.08
N LYS A 781 -26.71 -34.74 -7.82
CA LYS A 781 -27.47 -35.39 -8.91
C LYS A 781 -26.82 -35.24 -10.29
N GLU A 782 -26.09 -34.17 -10.56
CA GLU A 782 -25.40 -33.99 -11.82
C GLU A 782 -23.93 -34.40 -11.68
N PRO A 783 -23.35 -35.10 -12.66
CA PRO A 783 -22.00 -35.62 -12.53
C PRO A 783 -20.94 -34.50 -12.53
N PHE A 784 -21.22 -33.33 -13.15
CA PHE A 784 -20.25 -32.27 -13.35
C PHE A 784 -20.87 -30.90 -13.17
N LEU A 785 -20.13 -30.00 -12.53
CA LEU A 785 -20.46 -28.57 -12.49
C LEU A 785 -20.20 -27.94 -13.86
N GLN A 786 -21.05 -27.00 -14.23
CA GLN A 786 -20.87 -26.21 -15.42
C GLN A 786 -20.73 -24.74 -15.02
N GLY A 787 -19.78 -24.02 -15.65
CA GLY A 787 -19.69 -22.59 -15.53
C GLY A 787 -20.85 -21.92 -16.27
N ASP A 788 -21.46 -20.91 -15.63
CA ASP A 788 -22.54 -20.12 -16.22
C ASP A 788 -22.02 -18.70 -16.54
N PRO A 789 -21.97 -18.31 -17.83
CA PRO A 789 -21.55 -16.95 -18.21
C PRO A 789 -22.31 -15.84 -17.49
N ARG A 790 -23.59 -16.03 -17.19
CA ARG A 790 -24.39 -15.08 -16.40
C ARG A 790 -23.83 -14.91 -15.00
N THR A 791 -23.55 -16.02 -14.33
CA THR A 791 -22.99 -15.98 -12.96
C THR A 791 -21.65 -15.28 -12.96
N ILE A 792 -20.75 -15.57 -13.90
CA ILE A 792 -19.44 -14.93 -14.04
C ILE A 792 -19.62 -13.41 -14.21
N LEU A 793 -20.46 -12.98 -15.13
CA LEU A 793 -20.62 -11.56 -15.47
C LEU A 793 -21.31 -10.77 -14.35
N GLU A 794 -22.37 -11.32 -13.74
CA GLU A 794 -23.05 -10.64 -12.62
C GLU A 794 -22.16 -10.60 -11.37
N ASP A 795 -21.35 -11.61 -11.13
CA ASP A 795 -20.37 -11.61 -10.06
C ASP A 795 -19.34 -10.49 -10.25
N VAL A 796 -18.68 -10.43 -11.42
CA VAL A 796 -17.71 -9.36 -11.72
C VAL A 796 -18.38 -7.99 -11.71
N ARG A 797 -19.60 -7.85 -12.21
CA ARG A 797 -20.35 -6.59 -12.19
C ARG A 797 -20.66 -6.11 -10.78
N THR A 798 -20.95 -7.01 -9.84
CA THR A 798 -21.35 -6.66 -8.46
C THR A 798 -20.17 -6.54 -7.51
N ARG A 799 -19.24 -7.52 -7.48
CA ARG A 799 -18.05 -7.49 -6.64
C ARG A 799 -16.90 -6.66 -7.22
N ALA A 800 -16.93 -6.40 -8.53
CA ALA A 800 -15.88 -5.71 -9.28
C ALA A 800 -14.50 -6.43 -9.27
N ASP A 801 -14.47 -7.72 -8.96
CA ASP A 801 -13.27 -8.54 -8.97
C ASP A 801 -13.15 -9.29 -10.30
N ARG A 802 -12.32 -8.80 -11.21
CA ARG A 802 -12.07 -9.41 -12.52
C ARG A 802 -11.02 -10.52 -12.48
N GLN A 803 -10.22 -10.59 -11.40
CA GLN A 803 -9.16 -11.58 -11.24
C GLN A 803 -9.72 -12.93 -10.80
N HIS A 804 -10.76 -12.91 -9.96
CA HIS A 804 -11.31 -14.13 -9.33
C HIS A 804 -12.83 -14.22 -9.49
N PRO A 805 -13.34 -14.39 -10.73
CA PRO A 805 -14.77 -14.56 -10.96
C PRO A 805 -15.27 -15.92 -10.45
N PHE A 806 -16.44 -15.93 -9.83
CA PHE A 806 -17.15 -17.17 -9.53
C PHE A 806 -17.92 -17.63 -10.77
N TRP A 807 -17.88 -18.93 -11.04
CA TRP A 807 -18.45 -19.52 -12.25
C TRP A 807 -19.86 -20.10 -12.04
N THR A 808 -20.20 -20.46 -10.81
CA THR A 808 -21.52 -20.97 -10.47
C THR A 808 -21.88 -20.64 -9.02
N ARG A 809 -23.19 -20.55 -8.73
CA ARG A 809 -23.74 -20.31 -7.40
C ARG A 809 -24.79 -21.38 -7.09
N LEU A 810 -24.69 -21.98 -5.93
CA LEU A 810 -25.65 -22.97 -5.41
C LEU A 810 -26.18 -22.49 -4.07
N ASP A 811 -27.45 -22.79 -3.77
CA ASP A 811 -28.05 -22.47 -2.49
C ASP A 811 -28.73 -23.70 -1.84
N ASN A 812 -28.86 -23.66 -0.51
CA ASN A 812 -29.45 -24.78 0.25
C ASN A 812 -30.98 -24.81 0.18
N SER A 813 -31.68 -23.80 -0.31
CA SER A 813 -33.14 -23.72 -0.36
C SER A 813 -33.70 -24.47 -1.54
N THR A 814 -32.99 -24.54 -2.66
CA THR A 814 -33.47 -25.14 -3.92
C THR A 814 -32.70 -26.41 -4.29
N GLY A 815 -31.51 -26.64 -3.73
CA GLY A 815 -30.62 -27.73 -4.13
C GLY A 815 -30.26 -27.70 -5.63
N ARG A 816 -30.51 -26.60 -6.29
CA ARG A 816 -30.30 -26.36 -7.74
C ARG A 816 -29.37 -25.19 -7.95
N ALA A 817 -28.60 -25.22 -9.02
CA ALA A 817 -27.88 -24.05 -9.46
C ALA A 817 -28.87 -22.89 -9.74
N ARG A 818 -28.74 -21.74 -9.06
CA ARG A 818 -29.52 -20.54 -9.39
C ARG A 818 -28.97 -19.97 -10.70
N GLY A 819 -29.49 -20.47 -11.79
CA GLY A 819 -29.20 -20.05 -13.16
C GLY A 819 -30.40 -20.11 -14.06
N LYS A 820 -31.59 -19.76 -13.55
CA LYS A 820 -32.77 -19.56 -14.40
C LYS A 820 -33.46 -18.25 -14.11
#